data_68582bee7082f8db081374dc3282b1e4
#
_entry.id   68582bee7082f8db081374dc3282b1e4
#
_cell.length_a   1.000
_cell.length_b   1.000
_cell.length_c   1.000
_cell.angle_alpha   90.00
_cell.angle_beta   90.00
_cell.angle_gamma   90.00
#
_symmetry.space_group_name_H-M   'P 1'
#
loop_
_entity.id
_entity.type
_entity.pdbx_description
1 polymer ?
#
loop_
_entity_poly.entity_id
_entity_poly.type
_entity_poly.pdbx_seq_one_letter_code
_entity_poly.pdbx_strand_id
1 'polypeptide(L)'
;MILCIASLLFATITPRQLADRLISQMTLEEKVSQTMDDSPAIARLGIPAYAWWNEGLHGVARAGLATVFPQSIGRAASFDADLERRIGRAVGIEARAKFNLFRKKGFVDRYCGLTIWSPNVNMFRDPRWGRGQETFGEDPFLSGALGCAFVKGLQGDDPNRLLTAACAKHFLVHSGPEPGRRTFNAVAEIRDLNEYYLPAFRQLVSDAKVADVMTSYNRINGVPATASKEFIEGLLRRNWGHDGYVSSDFGAVEALFDDHRYATSRVETVAAAMNAGVDLCAGRDYTNLVEAVRRGLVSEARLNESVRRLFEIRARLGILPGQKSAYDSLGAESVAASAHRALALESAEKSIVLLENRRNVLPLRKEEIRFIMIGGPLSTDETVLMGNYHGYSSRMMTVVGGVCEVAGAGVKVCHDAEGCELTGIRNPSVGTVAFEGKKADVVIACVGYSPALEGEEADLAGNGNGDRVKFSLPGRQLEYLKSLRSVCGDRPLIAVVFGGSPINCREIAESVDAVLLAWYPGEEGGRAIARVLFGECNPSGCLPFTIPDSYEVLPDIRDYSLPGRTYLYNKHIPQYPFGYGLSYSSFSYSDGKVAGREVSVRVRNDSTRAGDEIVQLYVRSPSGAGDRRVCRLAGFRRVSLAAGESTRVSFMIPDDALLVFREDGTSFIPQEPSIIFLGGGQPGVASGVSLALPWQ
;
A
#
# COMPACT_ATOMS: atom_id res chain seq x y z
N MET A 1 -44.63 28.83 42.81
CA MET A 1 -44.25 29.33 41.48
C MET A 1 -43.15 28.42 40.98
N ILE A 2 -43.55 27.37 40.26
CA ILE A 2 -42.69 26.30 39.76
C ILE A 2 -42.23 26.74 38.37
N LEU A 3 -40.93 27.06 38.21
CA LEU A 3 -40.31 27.28 36.90
C LEU A 3 -40.09 25.90 36.27
N CYS A 4 -40.91 25.53 35.29
CA CYS A 4 -40.63 24.48 34.35
C CYS A 4 -39.55 24.97 33.38
N ILE A 5 -38.29 24.54 33.57
CA ILE A 5 -37.23 24.67 32.59
C ILE A 5 -37.49 23.58 31.54
N ALA A 6 -38.14 23.96 30.45
CA ALA A 6 -38.26 23.13 29.26
C ALA A 6 -36.85 23.06 28.63
N SER A 7 -36.15 22.00 28.90
CA SER A 7 -34.95 21.61 28.13
C SER A 7 -35.40 21.26 26.72
N LEU A 8 -35.37 22.20 25.79
CA LEU A 8 -35.46 21.97 24.37
C LEU A 8 -34.24 21.11 23.96
N LEU A 9 -34.44 19.82 23.91
CA LEU A 9 -33.62 18.89 23.19
C LEU A 9 -33.59 19.34 21.71
N PHE A 10 -32.64 20.12 21.31
CA PHE A 10 -32.32 20.31 19.91
C PHE A 10 -31.89 18.94 19.38
N ALA A 11 -32.79 18.21 18.74
CA ALA A 11 -32.44 17.01 18.01
C ALA A 11 -31.34 17.40 16.99
N THR A 12 -30.14 16.91 17.20
CA THR A 12 -29.02 17.15 16.28
C THR A 12 -29.41 16.51 14.95
N ILE A 13 -29.56 17.35 13.92
CA ILE A 13 -29.86 16.88 12.57
C ILE A 13 -28.78 15.90 12.12
N THR A 14 -29.17 14.71 11.66
CA THR A 14 -28.22 13.69 11.19
C THR A 14 -27.58 14.13 9.87
N PRO A 15 -26.38 13.58 9.50
CA PRO A 15 -25.75 13.83 8.20
C PRO A 15 -26.72 13.61 7.03
N ARG A 16 -27.50 12.52 7.07
CA ARG A 16 -28.51 12.19 6.06
C ARG A 16 -29.63 13.23 5.97
N GLN A 17 -30.20 13.62 7.11
CA GLN A 17 -31.25 14.65 7.15
C GLN A 17 -30.76 16.00 6.63
N LEU A 18 -29.48 16.36 6.90
CA LEU A 18 -28.87 17.57 6.37
C LEU A 18 -28.73 17.48 4.84
N ALA A 19 -28.23 16.34 4.34
CA ALA A 19 -28.12 16.09 2.90
C ALA A 19 -29.47 16.20 2.20
N ASP A 20 -30.49 15.48 2.68
CA ASP A 20 -31.86 15.49 2.10
C ASP A 20 -32.47 16.90 2.07
N ARG A 21 -32.29 17.69 3.14
CA ARG A 21 -32.75 19.08 3.20
C ARG A 21 -32.09 19.97 2.17
N LEU A 22 -30.78 19.82 1.92
CA LEU A 22 -30.06 20.60 0.93
C LEU A 22 -30.46 20.18 -0.49
N ILE A 23 -30.53 18.88 -0.76
CA ILE A 23 -30.89 18.32 -2.08
C ILE A 23 -32.28 18.77 -2.52
N SER A 24 -33.25 18.81 -1.62
CA SER A 24 -34.62 19.24 -1.92
C SER A 24 -34.72 20.68 -2.42
N GLN A 25 -33.70 21.50 -2.21
CA GLN A 25 -33.63 22.88 -2.64
C GLN A 25 -32.79 23.08 -3.91
N MET A 26 -32.10 22.04 -4.42
CA MET A 26 -31.24 22.13 -5.59
C MET A 26 -32.01 21.99 -6.90
N THR A 27 -31.58 22.74 -7.92
CA THR A 27 -31.99 22.50 -9.31
C THR A 27 -31.32 21.24 -9.87
N LEU A 28 -31.77 20.75 -11.03
CA LEU A 28 -31.15 19.62 -11.70
C LEU A 28 -29.67 19.90 -12.01
N GLU A 29 -29.37 21.08 -12.54
CA GLU A 29 -28.01 21.51 -12.91
C GLU A 29 -27.10 21.59 -11.68
N GLU A 30 -27.61 22.11 -10.55
CA GLU A 30 -26.89 22.15 -9.30
C GLU A 30 -26.59 20.75 -8.76
N LYS A 31 -27.56 19.82 -8.81
CA LYS A 31 -27.34 18.40 -8.41
C LYS A 31 -26.24 17.76 -9.25
N VAL A 32 -26.31 17.91 -10.57
CA VAL A 32 -25.30 17.38 -11.50
C VAL A 32 -23.93 18.00 -11.22
N SER A 33 -23.83 19.30 -10.95
CA SER A 33 -22.55 19.96 -10.67
C SER A 33 -21.85 19.40 -9.43
N GLN A 34 -22.58 18.80 -8.49
CA GLN A 34 -22.01 18.22 -7.27
C GLN A 34 -21.54 16.77 -7.42
N THR A 35 -21.73 16.15 -8.60
CA THR A 35 -21.31 14.75 -8.86
C THR A 35 -19.98 14.67 -9.62
N MET A 36 -19.24 15.76 -9.72
CA MET A 36 -17.90 15.85 -10.35
C MET A 36 -16.83 16.11 -9.30
N ASP A 37 -15.59 15.73 -9.60
CA ASP A 37 -14.45 15.89 -8.68
C ASP A 37 -14.12 17.34 -8.33
N ASP A 38 -14.52 18.28 -9.17
CA ASP A 38 -14.44 19.74 -8.96
C ASP A 38 -15.86 20.28 -8.80
N SER A 39 -16.41 20.16 -7.57
CA SER A 39 -17.77 20.59 -7.25
C SER A 39 -17.82 22.09 -6.95
N PRO A 40 -18.53 22.91 -7.76
CA PRO A 40 -18.62 24.35 -7.54
C PRO A 40 -19.43 24.70 -6.27
N ALA A 41 -19.27 25.93 -5.79
CA ALA A 41 -20.12 26.44 -4.72
C ALA A 41 -21.56 26.66 -5.20
N ILE A 42 -22.54 26.43 -4.31
CA ILE A 42 -23.94 26.84 -4.52
C ILE A 42 -24.22 27.96 -3.51
N ALA A 43 -23.87 29.18 -3.91
CA ALA A 43 -23.87 30.35 -3.02
C ALA A 43 -25.22 30.61 -2.34
N ARG A 44 -26.36 30.45 -3.06
CA ARG A 44 -27.70 30.68 -2.52
C ARG A 44 -28.09 29.68 -1.39
N LEU A 45 -27.42 28.53 -1.33
CA LEU A 45 -27.58 27.51 -0.28
C LEU A 45 -26.44 27.53 0.74
N GLY A 46 -25.46 28.43 0.58
CA GLY A 46 -24.28 28.51 1.43
C GLY A 46 -23.35 27.31 1.30
N ILE A 47 -23.52 26.47 0.27
CA ILE A 47 -22.69 25.28 0.06
C ILE A 47 -21.36 25.72 -0.53
N PRO A 48 -20.21 25.41 0.12
CA PRO A 48 -18.91 25.78 -0.42
C PRO A 48 -18.50 24.89 -1.60
N ALA A 49 -17.62 25.41 -2.48
CA ALA A 49 -16.92 24.58 -3.45
C ALA A 49 -16.10 23.49 -2.74
N TYR A 50 -15.86 22.37 -3.43
CA TYR A 50 -15.09 21.28 -2.89
C TYR A 50 -14.39 20.48 -3.99
N ALA A 51 -13.08 20.20 -3.77
CA ALA A 51 -12.29 19.35 -4.65
C ALA A 51 -12.15 17.94 -4.02
N TRP A 52 -12.65 16.94 -4.72
CA TRP A 52 -12.70 15.56 -4.23
C TRP A 52 -11.39 14.80 -4.42
N TRP A 53 -10.54 15.21 -5.38
CA TRP A 53 -9.29 14.53 -5.67
C TRP A 53 -8.19 14.96 -4.70
N ASN A 54 -7.81 14.09 -3.78
CA ASN A 54 -6.71 14.31 -2.85
C ASN A 54 -5.96 12.99 -2.65
N GLU A 55 -4.64 13.05 -2.54
CA GLU A 55 -3.78 11.89 -2.41
C GLU A 55 -3.08 11.87 -1.05
N GLY A 56 -2.92 10.67 -0.49
CA GLY A 56 -2.34 10.48 0.82
C GLY A 56 -1.81 9.06 1.03
N LEU A 57 -1.24 8.45 -0.01
CA LEU A 57 -0.82 7.05 -0.01
C LEU A 57 0.21 6.75 1.08
N HIS A 58 1.22 7.63 1.24
CA HIS A 58 2.25 7.52 2.28
C HIS A 58 2.70 8.88 2.82
N GLY A 59 1.75 9.78 3.00
CA GLY A 59 1.85 11.18 3.37
C GLY A 59 0.95 12.01 2.48
N VAL A 60 0.60 13.23 2.91
CA VAL A 60 -0.23 14.13 2.08
C VAL A 60 0.55 14.50 0.82
N ALA A 61 0.05 14.08 -0.34
CA ALA A 61 0.76 14.23 -1.60
C ALA A 61 0.39 15.53 -2.33
N ARG A 62 1.33 16.03 -3.13
CA ARG A 62 1.17 17.12 -4.12
C ARG A 62 0.62 18.44 -3.53
N ALA A 63 0.66 18.59 -2.22
CA ALA A 63 0.18 19.77 -1.51
C ALA A 63 1.29 20.51 -0.72
N GLY A 64 2.55 20.38 -1.13
CA GLY A 64 3.72 20.99 -0.48
C GLY A 64 4.21 20.18 0.72
N LEU A 65 4.63 20.87 1.80
CA LEU A 65 5.24 20.24 2.97
C LEU A 65 4.33 19.19 3.62
N ALA A 66 4.87 17.99 3.83
CA ALA A 66 4.22 16.90 4.55
C ALA A 66 5.28 15.90 5.03
N THR A 67 4.94 15.06 6.02
CA THR A 67 5.76 13.89 6.35
C THR A 67 5.71 12.88 5.22
N VAL A 68 6.87 12.36 4.81
CA VAL A 68 6.99 11.32 3.78
C VAL A 68 7.35 10.00 4.46
N PHE A 69 6.35 9.14 4.60
CA PHE A 69 6.51 7.77 5.11
C PHE A 69 7.08 6.84 4.03
N PRO A 70 7.58 5.64 4.36
CA PRO A 70 7.90 4.63 3.37
C PRO A 70 6.69 4.33 2.47
N GLN A 71 6.96 3.98 1.21
CA GLN A 71 5.92 3.56 0.27
C GLN A 71 5.18 2.32 0.79
N SER A 72 3.93 2.11 0.37
CA SER A 72 3.03 1.08 0.89
C SER A 72 3.65 -0.32 0.91
N ILE A 73 4.35 -0.70 -0.15
CA ILE A 73 5.01 -2.00 -0.26
C ILE A 73 6.09 -2.18 0.83
N GLY A 74 6.85 -1.14 1.14
CA GLY A 74 7.83 -1.15 2.24
C GLY A 74 7.13 -1.25 3.60
N ARG A 75 6.04 -0.49 3.82
CA ARG A 75 5.27 -0.59 5.07
C ARG A 75 4.66 -1.98 5.25
N ALA A 76 4.23 -2.61 4.16
CA ALA A 76 3.73 -3.98 4.21
C ALA A 76 4.76 -4.99 4.73
N ALA A 77 6.05 -4.77 4.45
CA ALA A 77 7.15 -5.59 4.98
C ALA A 77 7.26 -5.55 6.51
N SER A 78 6.67 -4.58 7.18
CA SER A 78 6.62 -4.53 8.64
C SER A 78 5.66 -5.55 9.26
N PHE A 79 4.64 -6.03 8.54
CA PHE A 79 3.55 -6.86 9.07
C PHE A 79 2.99 -6.30 10.39
N ASP A 80 2.78 -4.97 10.45
CA ASP A 80 2.39 -4.24 11.65
C ASP A 80 1.15 -3.37 11.39
N ALA A 81 -0.03 -3.91 11.69
CA ALA A 81 -1.29 -3.22 11.49
C ALA A 81 -1.48 -2.01 12.44
N ASP A 82 -0.88 -2.03 13.65
CA ASP A 82 -0.93 -0.89 14.55
C ASP A 82 -0.09 0.27 14.02
N LEU A 83 1.12 -0.01 13.53
CA LEU A 83 1.96 0.97 12.86
C LEU A 83 1.22 1.60 11.67
N GLU A 84 0.58 0.77 10.84
CA GLU A 84 -0.16 1.23 9.67
C GLU A 84 -1.35 2.13 10.05
N ARG A 85 -2.07 1.80 11.13
CA ARG A 85 -3.13 2.65 11.67
C ARG A 85 -2.60 4.01 12.18
N ARG A 86 -1.45 4.01 12.87
CA ARG A 86 -0.80 5.25 13.35
C ARG A 86 -0.36 6.14 12.19
N ILE A 87 0.17 5.54 11.11
CA ILE A 87 0.54 6.26 9.88
C ILE A 87 -0.69 6.86 9.22
N GLY A 88 -1.76 6.08 9.02
CA GLY A 88 -3.02 6.59 8.48
C GLY A 88 -3.56 7.76 9.31
N ARG A 89 -3.46 7.69 10.64
CA ARG A 89 -3.86 8.78 11.55
C ARG A 89 -3.01 10.03 11.37
N ALA A 90 -1.69 9.89 11.22
CA ALA A 90 -0.79 11.02 10.98
C ALA A 90 -1.09 11.71 9.65
N VAL A 91 -1.28 10.93 8.58
CA VAL A 91 -1.69 11.45 7.26
C VAL A 91 -3.02 12.20 7.34
N GLY A 92 -4.01 11.64 8.03
CA GLY A 92 -5.31 12.29 8.24
C GLY A 92 -5.22 13.60 9.02
N ILE A 93 -4.39 13.66 10.07
CA ILE A 93 -4.13 14.87 10.84
C ILE A 93 -3.49 15.96 9.98
N GLU A 94 -2.45 15.61 9.21
CA GLU A 94 -1.79 16.57 8.31
C GLU A 94 -2.72 17.06 7.21
N ALA A 95 -3.51 16.17 6.59
CA ALA A 95 -4.49 16.54 5.57
C ALA A 95 -5.53 17.52 6.13
N ARG A 96 -6.06 17.24 7.33
CA ARG A 96 -7.02 18.12 8.01
C ARG A 96 -6.41 19.48 8.37
N ALA A 97 -5.20 19.50 8.90
CA ALA A 97 -4.48 20.75 9.22
C ALA A 97 -4.28 21.62 7.96
N LYS A 98 -3.85 21.01 6.86
CA LYS A 98 -3.66 21.70 5.57
C LYS A 98 -4.99 22.21 5.01
N PHE A 99 -6.05 21.40 5.04
CA PHE A 99 -7.39 21.83 4.64
C PHE A 99 -7.85 23.06 5.43
N ASN A 100 -7.68 23.06 6.76
CA ASN A 100 -8.03 24.19 7.61
C ASN A 100 -7.25 25.46 7.23
N LEU A 101 -5.96 25.33 6.94
CA LEU A 101 -5.09 26.44 6.50
C LEU A 101 -5.51 26.99 5.13
N PHE A 102 -5.79 26.12 4.15
CA PHE A 102 -6.24 26.50 2.82
C PHE A 102 -7.62 27.19 2.88
N ARG A 103 -8.55 26.61 3.63
CA ARG A 103 -9.88 27.17 3.83
C ARG A 103 -9.85 28.59 4.44
N LYS A 104 -8.96 28.82 5.44
CA LYS A 104 -8.76 30.17 6.03
C LYS A 104 -8.29 31.21 5.01
N LYS A 105 -7.60 30.77 3.95
CA LYS A 105 -7.13 31.62 2.83
C LYS A 105 -8.15 31.71 1.69
N GLY A 106 -9.30 31.05 1.79
CA GLY A 106 -10.30 30.97 0.72
C GLY A 106 -9.84 30.14 -0.49
N PHE A 107 -8.86 29.27 -0.31
CA PHE A 107 -8.28 28.44 -1.37
C PHE A 107 -8.94 27.07 -1.41
N VAL A 108 -9.45 26.66 -2.57
CA VAL A 108 -10.04 25.36 -2.85
C VAL A 108 -9.49 24.85 -4.17
N ASP A 109 -8.81 23.72 -4.15
CA ASP A 109 -8.22 23.11 -5.33
C ASP A 109 -7.97 21.61 -5.07
N ARG A 110 -7.58 20.85 -6.10
CA ARG A 110 -7.10 19.47 -6.00
C ARG A 110 -5.97 19.40 -4.97
N TYR A 111 -5.89 18.27 -4.28
CA TYR A 111 -4.91 17.98 -3.22
C TYR A 111 -5.04 18.84 -1.95
N CYS A 112 -6.11 19.63 -1.84
CA CYS A 112 -6.34 20.50 -0.70
C CYS A 112 -7.59 20.13 0.12
N GLY A 113 -8.26 19.03 -0.21
CA GLY A 113 -9.48 18.53 0.42
C GLY A 113 -9.22 17.44 1.47
N LEU A 114 -10.28 16.71 1.81
CA LEU A 114 -10.31 15.72 2.89
C LEU A 114 -10.75 14.33 2.44
N THR A 115 -11.05 14.14 1.17
CA THR A 115 -11.38 12.84 0.54
C THR A 115 -10.10 12.29 -0.06
N ILE A 116 -9.47 11.34 0.65
CA ILE A 116 -8.13 10.84 0.33
C ILE A 116 -8.25 9.56 -0.50
N TRP A 117 -7.77 9.60 -1.74
CA TRP A 117 -7.82 8.46 -2.66
C TRP A 117 -6.75 7.41 -2.36
N SER A 118 -6.87 6.84 -1.18
CA SER A 118 -6.00 5.81 -0.60
C SER A 118 -6.74 5.00 0.46
N PRO A 119 -6.39 3.72 0.67
CA PRO A 119 -5.24 2.98 0.15
C PRO A 119 -5.50 2.30 -1.20
N ASN A 120 -4.39 1.92 -1.90
CA ASN A 120 -4.43 0.99 -3.02
C ASN A 120 -4.34 -0.46 -2.49
N VAL A 121 -5.43 -1.22 -2.61
CA VAL A 121 -5.51 -2.62 -2.17
C VAL A 121 -5.63 -3.61 -3.33
N ASN A 122 -5.21 -3.22 -4.51
CA ASN A 122 -5.04 -4.16 -5.62
C ASN A 122 -3.95 -5.19 -5.28
N MET A 123 -4.11 -6.40 -5.80
CA MET A 123 -3.16 -7.48 -5.53
C MET A 123 -1.91 -7.34 -6.41
N PHE A 124 -0.73 -7.37 -5.82
CA PHE A 124 0.52 -7.40 -6.54
C PHE A 124 0.79 -8.81 -7.10
N ARG A 125 -0.09 -9.26 -8.01
CA ARG A 125 -0.05 -10.63 -8.57
C ARG A 125 1.11 -10.91 -9.51
N ASP A 126 1.70 -9.86 -10.09
CA ASP A 126 2.77 -9.98 -11.06
C ASP A 126 3.90 -9.00 -10.75
N PRO A 127 5.15 -9.48 -10.58
CA PRO A 127 6.28 -8.64 -10.18
C PRO A 127 6.71 -7.62 -11.26
N ARG A 128 6.17 -7.72 -12.46
CA ARG A 128 6.42 -6.75 -13.54
C ARG A 128 5.58 -5.49 -13.43
N TRP A 129 4.47 -5.53 -12.69
CA TRP A 129 3.58 -4.39 -12.56
C TRP A 129 4.20 -3.25 -11.77
N GLY A 130 4.45 -2.09 -12.42
CA GLY A 130 5.16 -0.95 -11.83
C GLY A 130 4.42 -0.27 -10.68
N ARG A 131 3.08 -0.28 -10.66
CA ARG A 131 2.28 0.25 -9.54
C ARG A 131 2.17 -0.73 -8.36
N GLY A 132 2.80 -1.89 -8.44
CA GLY A 132 2.89 -2.81 -7.31
C GLY A 132 3.45 -2.16 -6.05
N GLN A 133 4.34 -1.17 -6.17
CA GLN A 133 4.88 -0.39 -5.06
C GLN A 133 3.81 0.34 -4.23
N GLU A 134 2.67 0.67 -4.83
CA GLU A 134 1.57 1.38 -4.16
C GLU A 134 0.71 0.46 -3.28
N THR A 135 0.89 -0.87 -3.40
CA THR A 135 0.05 -1.90 -2.75
C THR A 135 0.70 -2.47 -1.50
N PHE A 136 -0.04 -3.30 -0.78
CA PHE A 136 0.48 -4.05 0.36
C PHE A 136 0.99 -5.45 -0.01
N GLY A 137 1.24 -5.71 -1.30
CA GLY A 137 1.86 -6.94 -1.77
C GLY A 137 0.90 -7.95 -2.39
N GLU A 138 1.33 -9.22 -2.41
CA GLU A 138 0.66 -10.27 -3.15
C GLU A 138 -0.38 -11.08 -2.35
N ASP A 139 -0.48 -10.85 -1.03
CA ASP A 139 -1.36 -11.62 -0.18
C ASP A 139 -2.65 -10.86 0.16
N PRO A 140 -3.85 -11.46 -0.07
CA PRO A 140 -5.13 -10.81 0.17
C PRO A 140 -5.41 -10.53 1.66
N PHE A 141 -4.96 -11.41 2.57
CA PHE A 141 -5.16 -11.24 4.00
C PHE A 141 -4.30 -10.10 4.55
N LEU A 142 -3.01 -10.06 4.18
CA LEU A 142 -2.09 -8.97 4.56
C LEU A 142 -2.61 -7.63 4.03
N SER A 143 -2.97 -7.58 2.74
CA SER A 143 -3.49 -6.35 2.09
C SER A 143 -4.78 -5.87 2.73
N GLY A 144 -5.70 -6.78 3.06
CA GLY A 144 -6.94 -6.45 3.76
C GLY A 144 -6.69 -5.93 5.16
N ALA A 145 -5.84 -6.60 5.95
CA ALA A 145 -5.55 -6.22 7.33
C ALA A 145 -4.87 -4.84 7.43
N LEU A 146 -3.83 -4.61 6.61
CA LEU A 146 -3.11 -3.33 6.59
C LEU A 146 -3.98 -2.22 5.99
N GLY A 147 -4.70 -2.50 4.89
CA GLY A 147 -5.64 -1.55 4.30
C GLY A 147 -6.73 -1.12 5.29
N CYS A 148 -7.32 -2.04 6.04
CA CYS A 148 -8.28 -1.72 7.10
C CYS A 148 -7.68 -0.86 8.20
N ALA A 149 -6.46 -1.15 8.62
CA ALA A 149 -5.77 -0.37 9.64
C ALA A 149 -5.52 1.06 9.16
N PHE A 150 -5.05 1.22 7.92
CA PHE A 150 -4.83 2.53 7.30
C PHE A 150 -6.11 3.34 7.17
N VAL A 151 -7.21 2.74 6.68
CA VAL A 151 -8.54 3.37 6.58
C VAL A 151 -9.03 3.84 7.96
N LYS A 152 -8.96 2.98 8.98
CA LYS A 152 -9.35 3.35 10.35
C LYS A 152 -8.52 4.50 10.90
N GLY A 153 -7.22 4.53 10.60
CA GLY A 153 -6.35 5.65 10.93
C GLY A 153 -6.79 6.96 10.26
N LEU A 154 -6.94 6.92 8.92
CA LEU A 154 -7.34 8.07 8.11
C LEU A 154 -8.71 8.64 8.53
N GLN A 155 -9.70 7.77 8.71
CA GLN A 155 -11.07 8.20 9.00
C GLN A 155 -11.27 8.63 10.45
N GLY A 156 -10.41 8.18 11.37
CA GLY A 156 -10.55 8.43 12.81
C GLY A 156 -11.55 7.47 13.46
N ASP A 157 -11.84 7.71 14.74
CA ASP A 157 -12.54 6.75 15.59
C ASP A 157 -14.07 6.97 15.64
N ASP A 158 -14.57 8.13 15.18
CA ASP A 158 -16.00 8.45 15.18
C ASP A 158 -16.55 8.36 13.74
N PRO A 159 -17.40 7.38 13.42
CA PRO A 159 -17.95 7.21 12.08
C PRO A 159 -18.87 8.36 11.66
N ASN A 160 -19.38 9.17 12.59
CA ASN A 160 -20.21 10.32 12.28
C ASN A 160 -19.42 11.64 12.15
N ARG A 161 -18.14 11.63 12.53
CA ARG A 161 -17.25 12.80 12.53
C ARG A 161 -15.88 12.43 11.99
N LEU A 162 -15.81 12.26 10.67
CA LEU A 162 -14.59 11.82 10.02
C LEU A 162 -13.46 12.84 10.14
N LEU A 163 -12.25 12.35 10.41
CA LEU A 163 -11.02 13.13 10.29
C LEU A 163 -10.76 13.45 8.81
N THR A 164 -10.72 12.41 7.98
CA THR A 164 -10.73 12.44 6.51
C THR A 164 -11.60 11.29 6.00
N ALA A 165 -11.92 11.24 4.72
CA ALA A 165 -12.62 10.13 4.09
C ALA A 165 -11.61 9.33 3.23
N ALA A 166 -11.46 8.04 3.53
CA ALA A 166 -10.58 7.14 2.78
C ALA A 166 -11.28 6.54 1.56
N CYS A 167 -10.48 6.11 0.57
CA CYS A 167 -10.96 5.48 -0.65
C CYS A 167 -10.22 4.16 -0.90
N ALA A 168 -10.95 3.06 -1.02
CA ALA A 168 -10.41 1.78 -1.47
C ALA A 168 -10.29 1.76 -2.99
N LYS A 169 -9.08 1.62 -3.52
CA LYS A 169 -8.84 1.66 -4.97
C LYS A 169 -7.93 0.53 -5.45
N HIS A 170 -8.02 0.15 -6.72
CA HIS A 170 -9.03 0.48 -7.73
C HIS A 170 -9.95 -0.71 -7.93
N PHE A 171 -11.22 -0.56 -7.67
CA PHE A 171 -12.23 -1.62 -7.75
C PHE A 171 -12.65 -1.84 -9.20
N LEU A 172 -12.38 -2.95 -9.89
CA LEU A 172 -11.77 -4.12 -9.29
C LEU A 172 -10.89 -4.82 -10.36
N VAL A 173 -10.07 -5.80 -9.92
CA VAL A 173 -9.21 -6.61 -10.82
C VAL A 173 -8.25 -5.74 -11.65
N HIS A 174 -7.61 -4.76 -11.01
CA HIS A 174 -6.62 -3.88 -11.61
C HIS A 174 -5.23 -4.19 -11.04
N SER A 175 -4.38 -4.87 -11.80
CA SER A 175 -3.06 -5.33 -11.37
C SER A 175 -2.08 -5.45 -12.56
N GLY A 176 -2.07 -4.44 -13.41
CA GLY A 176 -1.28 -4.38 -14.66
C GLY A 176 -1.93 -5.16 -15.82
N PRO A 177 -1.41 -5.01 -17.03
CA PRO A 177 -0.31 -4.10 -17.39
C PRO A 177 -0.72 -2.62 -17.37
N GLU A 178 0.24 -1.72 -17.08
CA GLU A 178 0.00 -0.28 -17.18
C GLU A 178 -0.21 0.18 -18.62
N PRO A 179 0.59 -0.28 -19.60
CA PRO A 179 0.30 0.00 -21.00
C PRO A 179 -1.09 -0.52 -21.40
N GLY A 180 -1.93 0.38 -21.90
CA GLY A 180 -3.28 0.03 -22.33
C GLY A 180 -4.29 -0.23 -21.20
N ARG A 181 -4.00 0.14 -19.95
CA ARG A 181 -4.88 -0.06 -18.79
C ARG A 181 -6.32 0.41 -19.01
N ARG A 182 -6.53 1.45 -19.85
CA ARG A 182 -7.85 2.00 -20.19
C ARG A 182 -8.67 1.13 -21.16
N THR A 183 -8.01 0.26 -21.93
CA THR A 183 -8.67 -0.64 -22.91
C THR A 183 -8.63 -2.10 -22.52
N PHE A 184 -7.82 -2.45 -21.51
CA PHE A 184 -7.55 -3.80 -21.10
C PHE A 184 -8.83 -4.52 -20.61
N ASN A 185 -8.94 -5.82 -20.92
CA ASN A 185 -9.99 -6.68 -20.39
C ASN A 185 -9.38 -7.77 -19.51
N ALA A 186 -9.53 -7.61 -18.20
CA ALA A 186 -9.13 -8.63 -17.23
C ALA A 186 -10.14 -9.78 -17.26
N VAL A 187 -9.72 -10.96 -17.70
CA VAL A 187 -10.53 -12.17 -17.65
C VAL A 187 -10.17 -12.95 -16.40
N ALA A 188 -11.09 -12.97 -15.43
CA ALA A 188 -10.92 -13.63 -14.14
C ALA A 188 -12.10 -14.56 -13.87
N GLU A 189 -11.81 -15.80 -13.48
CA GLU A 189 -12.84 -16.75 -13.08
C GLU A 189 -13.50 -16.33 -11.76
N ILE A 190 -14.74 -16.72 -11.54
CA ILE A 190 -15.48 -16.38 -10.31
C ILE A 190 -14.77 -16.93 -9.07
N ARG A 191 -14.12 -18.07 -9.19
CA ARG A 191 -13.28 -18.63 -8.14
C ARG A 191 -12.11 -17.73 -7.81
N ASP A 192 -11.35 -17.26 -8.81
CA ASP A 192 -10.21 -16.35 -8.63
C ASP A 192 -10.63 -15.00 -8.05
N LEU A 193 -11.79 -14.50 -8.46
CA LEU A 193 -12.39 -13.31 -7.86
C LEU A 193 -12.56 -13.50 -6.34
N ASN A 194 -13.21 -14.58 -5.92
CA ASN A 194 -13.54 -14.83 -4.52
C ASN A 194 -12.30 -15.19 -3.66
N GLU A 195 -11.35 -15.93 -4.22
CA GLU A 195 -10.14 -16.35 -3.49
C GLU A 195 -9.09 -15.24 -3.36
N TYR A 196 -9.00 -14.32 -4.35
CA TYR A 196 -7.84 -13.47 -4.48
C TYR A 196 -8.15 -11.98 -4.69
N TYR A 197 -8.99 -11.62 -5.69
CA TYR A 197 -9.14 -10.20 -6.05
C TYR A 197 -10.11 -9.42 -5.16
N LEU A 198 -11.13 -10.08 -4.57
CA LEU A 198 -12.19 -9.45 -3.80
C LEU A 198 -11.92 -9.33 -2.29
N PRO A 199 -11.19 -10.24 -1.62
CA PRO A 199 -11.15 -10.29 -0.15
C PRO A 199 -10.69 -9.00 0.52
N ALA A 200 -9.65 -8.33 0.00
CA ALA A 200 -9.16 -7.08 0.58
C ALA A 200 -10.23 -5.97 0.50
N PHE A 201 -10.88 -5.79 -0.65
CA PHE A 201 -11.96 -4.81 -0.80
C PHE A 201 -13.13 -5.11 0.12
N ARG A 202 -13.57 -6.38 0.19
CA ARG A 202 -14.64 -6.81 1.09
C ARG A 202 -14.32 -6.43 2.53
N GLN A 203 -13.10 -6.69 2.98
CA GLN A 203 -12.67 -6.38 4.34
C GLN A 203 -12.66 -4.87 4.61
N LEU A 204 -12.20 -4.04 3.69
CA LEU A 204 -12.24 -2.58 3.85
C LEU A 204 -13.68 -2.05 3.94
N VAL A 205 -14.60 -2.65 3.21
CA VAL A 205 -16.03 -2.28 3.28
C VAL A 205 -16.68 -2.78 4.57
N SER A 206 -16.51 -4.07 4.90
CA SER A 206 -17.18 -4.69 6.05
C SER A 206 -16.61 -4.25 7.40
N ASP A 207 -15.26 -4.17 7.55
CA ASP A 207 -14.60 -4.03 8.84
C ASP A 207 -14.08 -2.60 9.10
N ALA A 208 -13.66 -1.90 8.03
CA ALA A 208 -13.17 -0.53 8.15
C ALA A 208 -14.22 0.53 7.77
N LYS A 209 -15.35 0.13 7.17
CA LYS A 209 -16.41 1.06 6.72
C LYS A 209 -15.82 2.20 5.89
N VAL A 210 -15.02 1.83 4.87
CA VAL A 210 -14.38 2.80 3.98
C VAL A 210 -15.42 3.72 3.35
N ALA A 211 -15.14 5.02 3.31
CA ALA A 211 -16.10 6.04 2.86
C ALA A 211 -16.29 6.05 1.34
N ASP A 212 -15.28 5.65 0.59
CA ASP A 212 -15.28 5.61 -0.88
C ASP A 212 -14.73 4.30 -1.41
N VAL A 213 -15.26 3.87 -2.54
CA VAL A 213 -14.68 2.79 -3.37
C VAL A 213 -14.55 3.30 -4.79
N MET A 214 -13.31 3.37 -5.30
CA MET A 214 -13.04 3.89 -6.63
C MET A 214 -13.01 2.78 -7.67
N THR A 215 -13.81 2.90 -8.74
CA THR A 215 -13.81 1.96 -9.87
C THR A 215 -12.56 2.11 -10.72
N SER A 216 -12.04 1.01 -11.25
CA SER A 216 -10.86 0.98 -12.11
C SER A 216 -11.17 1.28 -13.58
N TYR A 217 -10.10 1.47 -14.39
CA TYR A 217 -10.22 1.72 -15.83
C TYR A 217 -10.64 0.49 -16.65
N ASN A 218 -10.13 -0.69 -16.29
CA ASN A 218 -10.20 -1.89 -17.11
C ASN A 218 -11.62 -2.46 -17.22
N ARG A 219 -11.80 -3.33 -18.24
CA ARG A 219 -12.93 -4.26 -18.26
C ARG A 219 -12.66 -5.46 -17.37
N ILE A 220 -13.73 -6.06 -16.90
CA ILE A 220 -13.73 -7.33 -16.19
C ILE A 220 -14.70 -8.24 -16.93
N ASN A 221 -14.20 -9.33 -17.48
CA ASN A 221 -15.00 -10.29 -18.25
C ASN A 221 -15.86 -9.60 -19.35
N GLY A 222 -15.29 -8.59 -20.02
CA GLY A 222 -15.92 -7.85 -21.12
C GLY A 222 -16.69 -6.58 -20.72
N VAL A 223 -16.99 -6.37 -19.44
CA VAL A 223 -17.74 -5.19 -18.97
C VAL A 223 -16.77 -4.19 -18.28
N PRO A 224 -16.75 -2.90 -18.65
CA PRO A 224 -15.96 -1.90 -17.94
C PRO A 224 -16.34 -1.84 -16.46
N ALA A 225 -15.37 -1.79 -15.56
CA ALA A 225 -15.59 -1.76 -14.12
C ALA A 225 -16.53 -0.61 -13.71
N THR A 226 -16.35 0.57 -14.33
CA THR A 226 -17.16 1.80 -14.10
C THR A 226 -18.61 1.67 -14.59
N ALA A 227 -18.94 0.68 -15.45
CA ALA A 227 -20.30 0.42 -15.94
C ALA A 227 -20.86 -0.91 -15.42
N SER A 228 -20.16 -1.59 -14.50
CA SER A 228 -20.58 -2.90 -14.02
C SER A 228 -21.60 -2.81 -12.87
N LYS A 229 -22.88 -2.87 -13.21
CA LYS A 229 -23.97 -2.91 -12.23
C LYS A 229 -23.88 -4.13 -11.32
N GLU A 230 -23.39 -5.25 -11.83
CA GLU A 230 -23.22 -6.49 -11.08
C GLU A 230 -22.26 -6.29 -9.91
N PHE A 231 -21.08 -5.69 -10.16
CA PHE A 231 -20.08 -5.50 -9.12
C PHE A 231 -20.41 -4.31 -8.21
N ILE A 232 -20.93 -3.20 -8.74
CA ILE A 232 -21.18 -2.01 -7.92
C ILE A 232 -22.48 -2.18 -7.12
N GLU A 233 -23.64 -2.34 -7.79
CA GLU A 233 -24.93 -2.46 -7.10
C GLU A 233 -25.15 -3.85 -6.52
N GLY A 234 -24.70 -4.90 -7.22
CA GLY A 234 -24.86 -6.28 -6.79
C GLY A 234 -23.93 -6.61 -5.63
N LEU A 235 -22.65 -6.65 -5.89
CA LEU A 235 -21.66 -7.13 -4.93
C LEU A 235 -21.37 -6.09 -3.85
N LEU A 236 -20.92 -4.90 -4.24
CA LEU A 236 -20.45 -3.87 -3.30
C LEU A 236 -21.59 -3.35 -2.41
N ARG A 237 -22.76 -3.00 -3.00
CA ARG A 237 -23.87 -2.42 -2.26
C ARG A 237 -24.74 -3.47 -1.57
N ARG A 238 -25.34 -4.40 -2.33
CA ARG A 238 -26.30 -5.35 -1.75
C ARG A 238 -25.63 -6.43 -0.92
N ASN A 239 -24.54 -7.02 -1.40
CA ASN A 239 -23.93 -8.16 -0.70
C ASN A 239 -23.00 -7.73 0.43
N TRP A 240 -22.17 -6.67 0.25
CA TRP A 240 -21.24 -6.21 1.28
C TRP A 240 -21.75 -5.03 2.11
N GLY A 241 -22.85 -4.40 1.71
CA GLY A 241 -23.50 -3.33 2.46
C GLY A 241 -22.70 -2.02 2.46
N HIS A 242 -22.00 -1.69 1.37
CA HIS A 242 -21.31 -0.41 1.25
C HIS A 242 -22.31 0.74 1.26
N ASP A 243 -22.25 1.60 2.27
CA ASP A 243 -23.13 2.75 2.48
C ASP A 243 -22.49 4.10 2.10
N GLY A 244 -21.17 4.11 1.83
CA GLY A 244 -20.44 5.27 1.33
C GLY A 244 -20.74 5.61 -0.14
N TYR A 245 -19.95 6.46 -0.76
CA TYR A 245 -20.08 6.76 -2.19
C TYR A 245 -19.14 5.88 -3.03
N VAL A 246 -19.39 5.87 -4.35
CA VAL A 246 -18.51 5.22 -5.33
C VAL A 246 -18.01 6.27 -6.30
N SER A 247 -16.69 6.43 -6.37
CA SER A 247 -16.05 7.29 -7.37
C SER A 247 -15.56 6.49 -8.58
N SER A 248 -15.39 7.17 -9.71
CA SER A 248 -14.59 6.63 -10.81
C SER A 248 -13.12 7.00 -10.62
N ASP A 249 -12.20 6.22 -11.16
CA ASP A 249 -10.84 6.71 -11.41
C ASP A 249 -10.86 7.89 -12.38
N PHE A 250 -9.80 8.72 -12.37
CA PHE A 250 -9.76 9.95 -13.16
C PHE A 250 -9.84 9.69 -14.68
N GLY A 251 -10.91 10.17 -15.29
CA GLY A 251 -11.18 9.92 -16.71
C GLY A 251 -11.72 8.51 -17.02
N ALA A 252 -12.12 7.70 -16.00
CA ALA A 252 -12.65 6.37 -16.27
C ALA A 252 -14.10 6.39 -16.79
N VAL A 253 -14.88 7.43 -16.53
CA VAL A 253 -16.19 7.63 -17.18
C VAL A 253 -16.00 8.02 -18.63
N GLU A 254 -15.08 8.93 -18.92
CA GLU A 254 -14.68 9.33 -20.28
C GLU A 254 -14.19 8.12 -21.10
N ALA A 255 -13.39 7.24 -20.47
CA ALA A 255 -12.87 6.03 -21.08
C ALA A 255 -13.96 5.07 -21.58
N LEU A 256 -15.15 5.08 -20.98
CA LEU A 256 -16.27 4.27 -21.46
C LEU A 256 -16.64 4.60 -22.92
N PHE A 257 -16.57 5.86 -23.29
CA PHE A 257 -16.83 6.30 -24.67
C PHE A 257 -15.57 6.28 -25.52
N ASP A 258 -14.50 6.94 -25.05
CA ASP A 258 -13.30 7.19 -25.84
C ASP A 258 -12.48 5.93 -26.10
N ASP A 259 -12.30 5.09 -25.06
CA ASP A 259 -11.42 3.92 -25.09
C ASP A 259 -12.20 2.62 -25.28
N HIS A 260 -13.24 2.41 -24.48
CA HIS A 260 -14.00 1.17 -24.48
C HIS A 260 -15.06 1.06 -25.58
N ARG A 261 -15.51 2.19 -26.13
CA ARG A 261 -16.64 2.21 -27.11
C ARG A 261 -17.87 1.48 -26.55
N TYR A 262 -18.14 1.67 -25.25
CA TYR A 262 -19.17 0.92 -24.53
C TYR A 262 -20.61 1.38 -24.89
N ALA A 263 -20.78 2.65 -25.25
CA ALA A 263 -22.06 3.23 -25.67
C ALA A 263 -21.88 4.08 -26.92
N THR A 264 -22.99 4.48 -27.57
CA THR A 264 -23.00 5.19 -28.85
C THR A 264 -22.84 6.70 -28.70
N SER A 265 -23.06 7.22 -27.48
CA SER A 265 -22.93 8.65 -27.16
C SER A 265 -22.45 8.88 -25.73
N ARG A 266 -21.86 10.05 -25.45
CA ARG A 266 -21.48 10.43 -24.08
C ARG A 266 -22.67 10.49 -23.12
N VAL A 267 -23.87 10.85 -23.60
CA VAL A 267 -25.08 10.87 -22.77
C VAL A 267 -25.47 9.46 -22.33
N GLU A 268 -25.39 8.46 -23.21
CA GLU A 268 -25.61 7.05 -22.85
C GLU A 268 -24.50 6.51 -21.94
N THR A 269 -23.28 6.94 -22.17
CA THR A 269 -22.12 6.53 -21.34
C THR A 269 -22.25 6.98 -19.89
N VAL A 270 -22.60 8.26 -19.65
CA VAL A 270 -22.80 8.75 -18.27
C VAL A 270 -24.02 8.15 -17.62
N ALA A 271 -25.06 7.85 -18.41
CA ALA A 271 -26.23 7.12 -17.92
C ALA A 271 -25.88 5.69 -17.48
N ALA A 272 -25.02 5.00 -18.25
CA ALA A 272 -24.55 3.66 -17.88
C ALA A 272 -23.76 3.67 -16.56
N ALA A 273 -22.80 4.59 -16.40
CA ALA A 273 -22.01 4.74 -15.18
C ALA A 273 -22.88 5.08 -13.96
N MET A 274 -23.78 6.08 -14.09
CA MET A 274 -24.68 6.50 -13.02
C MET A 274 -25.62 5.36 -12.61
N ASN A 275 -26.21 4.65 -13.57
CA ASN A 275 -27.14 3.53 -13.30
C ASN A 275 -26.42 2.28 -12.81
N ALA A 276 -25.13 2.13 -13.08
CA ALA A 276 -24.28 1.08 -12.49
C ALA A 276 -23.96 1.34 -11.02
N GLY A 277 -24.09 2.59 -10.54
CA GLY A 277 -23.88 2.93 -9.14
C GLY A 277 -22.74 3.91 -8.86
N VAL A 278 -22.07 4.45 -9.88
CA VAL A 278 -21.01 5.46 -9.72
C VAL A 278 -21.64 6.79 -9.33
N ASP A 279 -21.27 7.30 -8.16
CA ASP A 279 -21.86 8.53 -7.58
C ASP A 279 -21.05 9.77 -7.94
N LEU A 280 -19.71 9.65 -8.09
CA LEU A 280 -18.77 10.73 -8.38
C LEU A 280 -17.97 10.42 -9.64
N CYS A 281 -18.04 11.30 -10.63
CA CYS A 281 -17.15 11.27 -11.79
C CYS A 281 -15.86 12.05 -11.48
N ALA A 282 -14.73 11.36 -11.44
CA ALA A 282 -13.43 12.03 -11.48
C ALA A 282 -13.12 12.43 -12.92
N GLY A 283 -13.53 13.63 -13.28
CA GLY A 283 -13.55 14.16 -14.64
C GLY A 283 -14.76 15.07 -14.86
N ARG A 284 -15.10 15.31 -16.13
CA ARG A 284 -16.18 16.27 -16.48
C ARG A 284 -17.37 15.67 -17.23
N ASP A 285 -17.34 14.39 -17.59
CA ASP A 285 -18.37 13.80 -18.46
C ASP A 285 -19.77 13.83 -17.82
N TYR A 286 -19.88 13.84 -16.48
CA TYR A 286 -21.15 13.95 -15.80
C TYR A 286 -21.90 15.28 -16.05
N THR A 287 -21.30 16.28 -16.69
CA THR A 287 -22.07 17.43 -17.26
C THR A 287 -23.16 16.96 -18.21
N ASN A 288 -22.98 15.85 -18.92
CA ASN A 288 -23.98 15.24 -19.80
C ASN A 288 -25.16 14.59 -19.06
N LEU A 289 -25.11 14.46 -17.72
CA LEU A 289 -26.23 13.92 -16.91
C LEU A 289 -27.47 14.80 -16.95
N VAL A 290 -27.35 16.12 -17.15
CA VAL A 290 -28.52 16.99 -17.32
C VAL A 290 -29.37 16.50 -18.49
N GLU A 291 -28.73 16.23 -19.63
CA GLU A 291 -29.43 15.70 -20.81
C GLU A 291 -29.90 14.26 -20.60
N ALA A 292 -29.09 13.42 -19.93
CA ALA A 292 -29.48 12.03 -19.62
C ALA A 292 -30.74 11.96 -18.77
N VAL A 293 -30.89 12.85 -17.77
CA VAL A 293 -32.10 12.94 -16.94
C VAL A 293 -33.30 13.45 -17.74
N ARG A 294 -33.12 14.52 -18.54
CA ARG A 294 -34.18 15.07 -19.39
C ARG A 294 -34.70 14.06 -20.42
N ARG A 295 -33.82 13.19 -20.91
CA ARG A 295 -34.18 12.10 -21.82
C ARG A 295 -34.73 10.86 -21.11
N GLY A 296 -34.81 10.85 -19.77
CA GLY A 296 -35.27 9.70 -18.98
C GLY A 296 -34.31 8.51 -18.95
N LEU A 297 -33.06 8.66 -19.37
CA LEU A 297 -32.03 7.63 -19.30
C LEU A 297 -31.50 7.40 -17.87
N VAL A 298 -31.59 8.44 -17.03
CA VAL A 298 -31.32 8.41 -15.59
C VAL A 298 -32.51 9.03 -14.88
N SER A 299 -33.03 8.35 -13.84
CA SER A 299 -34.07 8.96 -13.02
C SER A 299 -33.50 10.03 -12.09
N GLU A 300 -34.26 11.10 -11.83
CA GLU A 300 -33.85 12.11 -10.86
C GLU A 300 -33.69 11.51 -9.45
N ALA A 301 -34.45 10.47 -9.12
CA ALA A 301 -34.31 9.73 -7.87
C ALA A 301 -32.93 9.08 -7.75
N ARG A 302 -32.38 8.50 -8.82
CA ARG A 302 -31.01 7.92 -8.83
C ARG A 302 -29.94 9.01 -8.66
N LEU A 303 -30.11 10.15 -9.34
CA LEU A 303 -29.21 11.30 -9.17
C LEU A 303 -29.27 11.82 -7.72
N ASN A 304 -30.46 12.00 -7.17
CA ASN A 304 -30.63 12.43 -5.77
C ASN A 304 -29.96 11.48 -4.77
N GLU A 305 -29.98 10.19 -5.05
CA GLU A 305 -29.28 9.19 -4.21
C GLU A 305 -27.77 9.36 -4.25
N SER A 306 -27.18 9.63 -5.42
CA SER A 306 -25.74 9.92 -5.54
C SER A 306 -25.36 11.19 -4.78
N VAL A 307 -26.10 12.28 -5.01
CA VAL A 307 -25.82 13.55 -4.32
C VAL A 307 -25.98 13.38 -2.80
N ARG A 308 -26.95 12.58 -2.33
CA ARG A 308 -27.12 12.29 -0.90
C ARG A 308 -25.88 11.63 -0.31
N ARG A 309 -25.36 10.59 -0.92
CA ARG A 309 -24.14 9.89 -0.45
C ARG A 309 -22.95 10.85 -0.35
N LEU A 310 -22.74 11.66 -1.38
CA LEU A 310 -21.67 12.66 -1.39
C LEU A 310 -21.86 13.71 -0.29
N PHE A 311 -23.08 14.18 -0.07
CA PHE A 311 -23.36 15.17 0.96
C PHE A 311 -23.35 14.60 2.38
N GLU A 312 -23.72 13.32 2.58
CA GLU A 312 -23.52 12.63 3.85
C GLU A 312 -22.04 12.58 4.25
N ILE A 313 -21.13 12.30 3.30
CA ILE A 313 -19.68 12.36 3.57
C ILE A 313 -19.23 13.78 3.89
N ARG A 314 -19.66 14.79 3.12
CA ARG A 314 -19.34 16.20 3.42
C ARG A 314 -19.87 16.63 4.79
N ALA A 315 -21.06 16.14 5.19
CA ALA A 315 -21.63 16.36 6.49
C ALA A 315 -20.82 15.69 7.61
N ARG A 316 -20.41 14.44 7.44
CA ARG A 316 -19.55 13.73 8.38
C ARG A 316 -18.15 14.37 8.50
N LEU A 317 -17.66 15.00 7.45
CA LEU A 317 -16.43 15.80 7.46
C LEU A 317 -16.61 17.18 8.13
N GLY A 318 -17.84 17.61 8.40
CA GLY A 318 -18.14 18.89 9.03
C GLY A 318 -17.91 20.11 8.14
N ILE A 319 -18.10 19.96 6.81
CA ILE A 319 -17.79 21.01 5.81
C ILE A 319 -19.02 21.57 5.10
N LEU A 320 -20.23 21.17 5.51
CA LEU A 320 -21.48 21.75 5.01
C LEU A 320 -21.94 22.96 5.85
N PRO A 321 -22.89 23.77 5.35
CA PRO A 321 -23.36 24.97 6.03
C PRO A 321 -23.81 24.72 7.47
N GLY A 322 -23.37 25.60 8.38
CA GLY A 322 -23.75 25.54 9.79
C GLY A 322 -23.03 24.49 10.63
N GLN A 323 -22.11 23.71 10.05
CA GLN A 323 -21.37 22.69 10.77
C GLN A 323 -20.03 23.22 11.33
N LYS A 324 -19.56 22.54 12.40
CA LYS A 324 -18.21 22.64 12.95
C LYS A 324 -17.61 21.24 13.01
N SER A 325 -16.35 21.13 12.66
CA SER A 325 -15.60 19.89 12.83
C SER A 325 -14.92 19.83 14.19
N ALA A 326 -14.84 18.64 14.77
CA ALA A 326 -14.02 18.38 15.96
C ALA A 326 -12.52 18.66 15.71
N TYR A 327 -12.12 18.78 14.45
CA TYR A 327 -10.74 18.92 14.00
C TYR A 327 -10.41 20.34 13.48
N ASP A 328 -11.29 21.33 13.70
CA ASP A 328 -11.10 22.72 13.22
C ASP A 328 -9.90 23.43 13.92
N SER A 329 -9.44 22.89 15.06
CA SER A 329 -8.27 23.41 15.81
C SER A 329 -6.92 22.96 15.23
N LEU A 330 -6.87 21.94 14.37
CA LEU A 330 -5.60 21.49 13.77
C LEU A 330 -5.03 22.56 12.84
N GLY A 331 -3.76 22.92 13.05
CA GLY A 331 -3.06 24.00 12.36
C GLY A 331 -1.68 23.57 11.83
N ALA A 332 -0.85 24.56 11.51
CA ALA A 332 0.46 24.36 10.88
C ALA A 332 1.41 23.50 11.71
N GLU A 333 1.29 23.55 13.03
CA GLU A 333 2.09 22.76 13.98
C GLU A 333 1.88 21.24 13.86
N SER A 334 0.77 20.83 13.23
CA SER A 334 0.45 19.44 12.98
C SER A 334 1.06 18.89 11.67
N VAL A 335 1.59 19.77 10.79
CA VAL A 335 2.16 19.39 9.51
C VAL A 335 3.66 19.12 9.69
N ALA A 336 4.13 17.96 9.23
CA ALA A 336 5.50 17.49 9.39
C ALA A 336 6.01 17.59 10.86
N ALA A 337 5.13 17.29 11.81
CA ALA A 337 5.44 17.34 13.25
C ALA A 337 6.54 16.35 13.61
N SER A 338 7.31 16.65 14.67
CA SER A 338 8.41 15.78 15.13
C SER A 338 7.95 14.36 15.47
N ALA A 339 6.72 14.22 16.01
CA ALA A 339 6.12 12.91 16.28
C ALA A 339 5.85 12.10 14.99
N HIS A 340 5.41 12.76 13.92
CA HIS A 340 5.20 12.11 12.62
C HIS A 340 6.52 11.69 11.98
N ARG A 341 7.56 12.51 12.12
CA ARG A 341 8.93 12.17 11.69
C ARG A 341 9.49 10.96 12.45
N ALA A 342 9.31 10.93 13.79
CA ALA A 342 9.71 9.76 14.58
C ALA A 342 8.96 8.49 14.14
N LEU A 343 7.68 8.62 13.78
CA LEU A 343 6.89 7.52 13.23
C LEU A 343 7.37 7.10 11.84
N ALA A 344 7.83 8.05 10.99
CA ALA A 344 8.44 7.75 9.70
C ALA A 344 9.75 6.96 9.87
N LEU A 345 10.59 7.31 10.84
CA LEU A 345 11.79 6.55 11.19
C LEU A 345 11.45 5.13 11.66
N GLU A 346 10.53 4.98 12.61
CA GLU A 346 10.06 3.67 13.08
C GLU A 346 9.54 2.80 11.93
N SER A 347 8.77 3.40 11.03
CA SER A 347 8.25 2.71 9.85
C SER A 347 9.35 2.26 8.90
N ALA A 348 10.34 3.11 8.64
CA ALA A 348 11.47 2.77 7.79
C ALA A 348 12.32 1.64 8.39
N GLU A 349 12.61 1.70 9.70
CA GLU A 349 13.35 0.65 10.41
C GLU A 349 12.67 -0.71 10.34
N LYS A 350 11.35 -0.76 10.58
CA LYS A 350 10.54 -1.98 10.54
C LYS A 350 10.31 -2.52 9.14
N SER A 351 10.51 -1.70 8.10
CA SER A 351 10.29 -2.09 6.70
C SER A 351 11.52 -2.72 6.03
N ILE A 352 12.74 -2.38 6.47
CA ILE A 352 13.98 -2.89 5.86
C ILE A 352 14.05 -4.41 6.01
N VAL A 353 14.28 -5.10 4.87
CA VAL A 353 14.44 -6.55 4.82
C VAL A 353 15.89 -6.91 4.60
N LEU A 354 16.48 -7.66 5.53
CA LEU A 354 17.79 -8.28 5.35
C LEU A 354 17.61 -9.59 4.58
N LEU A 355 18.09 -9.65 3.33
CA LEU A 355 17.96 -10.84 2.49
C LEU A 355 19.15 -11.77 2.60
N GLU A 356 20.37 -11.21 2.73
CA GLU A 356 21.61 -11.95 2.84
C GLU A 356 22.54 -11.30 3.89
N ASN A 357 23.25 -12.14 4.65
CA ASN A 357 24.29 -11.70 5.58
C ASN A 357 25.38 -12.78 5.70
N ARG A 358 26.15 -12.93 4.62
CA ARG A 358 27.23 -13.91 4.55
C ARG A 358 28.36 -13.53 5.49
N ARG A 359 28.97 -14.52 6.11
CA ARG A 359 30.07 -14.34 7.09
C ARG A 359 29.67 -13.46 8.29
N ASN A 360 28.38 -13.17 8.49
CA ASN A 360 27.87 -12.30 9.56
C ASN A 360 28.59 -10.92 9.54
N VAL A 361 28.75 -10.31 8.34
CA VAL A 361 29.39 -9.01 8.20
C VAL A 361 28.55 -7.88 8.81
N LEU A 362 27.26 -8.08 8.96
CA LEU A 362 26.34 -7.19 9.68
C LEU A 362 25.93 -7.82 11.03
N PRO A 363 25.74 -7.00 12.09
CA PRO A 363 25.93 -5.54 12.12
C PRO A 363 27.39 -5.14 12.15
N LEU A 364 27.67 -3.96 11.58
CA LEU A 364 28.98 -3.32 11.61
C LEU A 364 29.33 -2.91 13.05
N ARG A 365 30.60 -3.11 13.44
CA ARG A 365 31.10 -2.72 14.76
C ARG A 365 31.78 -1.36 14.67
N LYS A 366 31.16 -0.31 15.22
CA LYS A 366 31.68 1.07 15.13
C LYS A 366 33.13 1.20 15.58
N GLU A 367 33.49 0.44 16.62
CA GLU A 367 34.81 0.49 17.25
C GLU A 367 35.94 -0.07 16.33
N GLU A 368 35.56 -0.91 15.37
CA GLU A 368 36.49 -1.57 14.44
C GLU A 368 36.58 -0.80 13.11
N ILE A 369 35.67 0.15 12.84
CA ILE A 369 35.59 0.86 11.56
C ILE A 369 36.14 2.27 11.69
N ARG A 370 37.06 2.60 10.79
CA ARG A 370 37.68 3.92 10.65
C ARG A 370 37.35 4.60 9.34
N PHE A 371 37.05 3.80 8.32
CA PHE A 371 36.77 4.31 6.99
C PHE A 371 35.68 3.51 6.26
N ILE A 372 34.63 4.20 5.82
CA ILE A 372 33.53 3.67 5.01
C ILE A 372 33.57 4.36 3.64
N MET A 373 33.48 3.56 2.59
CA MET A 373 33.24 4.04 1.22
C MET A 373 31.82 3.72 0.79
N ILE A 374 31.07 4.71 0.30
CA ILE A 374 29.72 4.55 -0.21
C ILE A 374 29.72 4.83 -1.71
N GLY A 375 29.16 3.94 -2.50
CA GLY A 375 29.06 4.12 -3.95
C GLY A 375 27.68 3.80 -4.50
N GLY A 376 27.49 4.11 -5.78
CA GLY A 376 26.28 3.82 -6.52
C GLY A 376 25.31 5.00 -6.68
N PRO A 377 24.45 4.95 -7.71
CA PRO A 377 23.67 6.11 -8.17
C PRO A 377 22.60 6.57 -7.17
N LEU A 378 22.23 5.73 -6.21
CA LEU A 378 21.15 6.00 -5.26
C LEU A 378 21.66 6.40 -3.86
N SER A 379 22.98 6.58 -3.69
CA SER A 379 23.59 6.87 -2.39
C SER A 379 23.23 8.25 -1.83
N THR A 380 23.01 9.24 -2.71
CA THR A 380 22.68 10.64 -2.39
C THR A 380 21.37 11.10 -3.04
N ASP A 381 20.66 10.20 -3.72
CA ASP A 381 19.42 10.52 -4.42
C ASP A 381 18.25 10.64 -3.40
N GLU A 382 17.68 11.86 -3.28
CA GLU A 382 16.51 12.10 -2.45
C GLU A 382 15.23 11.57 -3.09
N THR A 383 15.18 11.45 -4.44
CA THR A 383 13.97 11.03 -5.14
C THR A 383 13.64 9.57 -4.89
N VAL A 384 14.66 8.72 -4.71
CA VAL A 384 14.48 7.31 -4.38
C VAL A 384 13.83 7.08 -3.01
N LEU A 385 13.91 8.07 -2.11
CA LEU A 385 13.27 7.97 -0.81
C LEU A 385 11.75 8.17 -0.87
N MET A 386 11.26 8.84 -1.91
CA MET A 386 9.89 9.34 -1.95
C MET A 386 8.86 8.34 -2.49
N GLY A 387 9.15 7.60 -3.57
CA GLY A 387 8.12 6.75 -4.22
C GLY A 387 7.06 7.57 -4.98
N ASN A 388 5.96 6.92 -5.40
CA ASN A 388 4.84 7.58 -6.06
C ASN A 388 3.89 8.25 -5.05
N TYR A 389 3.19 9.32 -5.45
CA TYR A 389 2.19 10.01 -4.63
C TYR A 389 2.70 10.55 -3.30
N HIS A 390 3.75 11.35 -3.36
CA HIS A 390 4.43 11.94 -2.18
C HIS A 390 4.14 13.43 -1.99
N GLY A 391 4.31 13.91 -0.75
CA GLY A 391 4.53 15.31 -0.42
C GLY A 391 6.01 15.66 -0.46
N TYR A 392 6.38 16.80 0.12
CA TYR A 392 7.77 17.22 0.24
C TYR A 392 8.16 17.36 1.71
N SER A 393 9.21 16.66 2.11
CA SER A 393 9.81 16.87 3.43
C SER A 393 10.87 17.96 3.37
N SER A 394 10.99 18.74 4.45
CA SER A 394 12.08 19.71 4.61
C SER A 394 13.42 19.05 4.96
N ARG A 395 13.45 17.74 5.20
CA ARG A 395 14.65 16.98 5.64
C ARG A 395 14.58 15.57 5.08
N MET A 396 15.14 15.37 3.90
CA MET A 396 15.34 14.05 3.33
C MET A 396 16.69 13.50 3.79
N MET A 397 16.68 12.35 4.46
CA MET A 397 17.88 11.70 4.95
C MET A 397 18.36 10.64 3.95
N THR A 398 19.34 10.98 3.13
CA THR A 398 19.96 10.04 2.18
C THR A 398 20.83 9.00 2.90
N VAL A 399 21.25 7.93 2.20
CA VAL A 399 22.12 6.91 2.80
C VAL A 399 23.43 7.51 3.29
N VAL A 400 24.06 8.35 2.49
CA VAL A 400 25.30 9.05 2.90
C VAL A 400 25.08 9.88 4.16
N GLY A 401 24.00 10.66 4.20
CA GLY A 401 23.66 11.47 5.37
C GLY A 401 23.43 10.63 6.62
N GLY A 402 22.65 9.56 6.51
CA GLY A 402 22.37 8.64 7.63
C GLY A 402 23.62 7.94 8.14
N VAL A 403 24.46 7.43 7.23
CA VAL A 403 25.74 6.78 7.62
C VAL A 403 26.70 7.77 8.30
N CYS A 404 26.82 9.00 7.79
CA CYS A 404 27.64 10.03 8.44
C CYS A 404 27.14 10.35 9.86
N GLU A 405 25.82 10.44 10.05
CA GLU A 405 25.21 10.73 11.35
C GLU A 405 25.46 9.58 12.34
N VAL A 406 25.16 8.34 11.94
CA VAL A 406 25.23 7.18 12.83
C VAL A 406 26.65 6.73 13.09
N ALA A 407 27.54 6.76 12.09
CA ALA A 407 28.97 6.43 12.28
C ALA A 407 29.68 7.42 13.19
N GLY A 408 29.28 8.72 13.16
CA GLY A 408 29.85 9.76 13.96
C GLY A 408 31.18 10.32 13.45
N ALA A 409 31.66 11.37 14.10
CA ALA A 409 32.79 12.15 13.65
C ALA A 409 34.16 11.39 13.64
N GLY A 410 34.23 10.24 14.31
CA GLY A 410 35.45 9.41 14.36
C GLY A 410 35.66 8.51 13.16
N VAL A 411 34.68 8.39 12.25
CA VAL A 411 34.72 7.54 11.07
C VAL A 411 34.85 8.40 9.80
N LYS A 412 35.86 8.14 8.99
CA LYS A 412 35.94 8.75 7.65
C LYS A 412 34.84 8.14 6.75
N VAL A 413 33.98 8.96 6.18
CA VAL A 413 33.02 8.55 5.17
C VAL A 413 33.32 9.27 3.86
N CYS A 414 33.55 8.51 2.81
CA CYS A 414 33.65 9.02 1.44
C CYS A 414 32.55 8.44 0.58
N HIS A 415 32.14 9.19 -0.43
CA HIS A 415 31.11 8.70 -1.36
C HIS A 415 31.48 8.99 -2.81
N ASP A 416 30.91 8.17 -3.72
CA ASP A 416 31.02 8.32 -5.18
C ASP A 416 29.69 7.89 -5.80
N ALA A 417 28.79 8.86 -5.98
CA ALA A 417 27.49 8.64 -6.62
C ALA A 417 27.60 8.62 -8.15
N GLU A 418 28.66 9.20 -8.72
CA GLU A 418 28.84 9.36 -10.17
C GLU A 418 29.52 8.15 -10.85
N GLY A 419 30.06 7.24 -10.06
CA GLY A 419 30.73 6.04 -10.56
C GLY A 419 29.85 5.09 -11.37
N CYS A 420 28.54 5.18 -11.19
CA CYS A 420 27.54 4.41 -11.93
C CYS A 420 26.28 5.25 -12.15
N GLU A 421 25.80 5.32 -13.39
CA GLU A 421 24.55 5.97 -13.73
C GLU A 421 23.36 5.03 -13.44
N LEU A 422 22.18 5.58 -13.12
CA LEU A 422 20.99 4.81 -12.79
C LEU A 422 20.57 3.87 -13.95
N THR A 423 20.53 4.42 -15.18
CA THR A 423 20.18 3.68 -16.41
C THR A 423 21.27 3.74 -17.48
N GLY A 424 22.44 4.29 -17.13
CA GLY A 424 23.49 4.62 -18.09
C GLY A 424 24.06 3.41 -18.82
N ILE A 425 24.50 3.67 -20.05
CA ILE A 425 25.18 2.72 -20.92
C ILE A 425 26.70 2.83 -20.84
N ARG A 426 27.21 3.91 -20.23
CA ARG A 426 28.65 4.08 -20.02
C ARG A 426 29.20 2.98 -19.12
N ASN A 427 30.43 2.60 -19.37
CA ASN A 427 31.15 1.69 -18.47
C ASN A 427 31.19 2.28 -17.06
N PRO A 428 30.72 1.55 -16.03
CA PRO A 428 30.80 2.06 -14.67
C PRO A 428 32.28 2.34 -14.32
N SER A 429 32.49 3.50 -13.70
CA SER A 429 33.78 3.87 -13.19
C SER A 429 33.82 3.53 -11.70
N VAL A 430 34.79 2.76 -11.31
CA VAL A 430 35.13 2.54 -9.90
C VAL A 430 36.35 3.40 -9.48
N GLY A 431 36.68 4.46 -10.26
CA GLY A 431 37.88 5.25 -10.09
C GLY A 431 38.10 5.77 -8.68
N THR A 432 37.17 6.57 -8.15
CA THR A 432 37.25 7.07 -6.77
C THR A 432 37.12 5.91 -5.77
N VAL A 433 36.22 4.98 -6.00
CA VAL A 433 36.07 3.79 -5.14
C VAL A 433 37.30 2.90 -5.24
N ALA A 434 37.91 2.73 -6.43
CA ALA A 434 39.15 1.94 -6.60
C ALA A 434 40.30 2.54 -5.85
N PHE A 435 40.44 3.86 -5.85
CA PHE A 435 41.51 4.55 -5.17
C PHE A 435 41.32 4.61 -3.65
N GLU A 436 40.19 5.08 -3.18
CA GLU A 436 39.85 5.20 -1.75
C GLU A 436 39.32 3.89 -1.16
N GLY A 437 38.47 3.16 -1.89
CA GLY A 437 37.86 1.92 -1.42
C GLY A 437 38.86 0.81 -1.10
N LYS A 438 40.07 0.81 -1.71
CA LYS A 438 41.15 -0.10 -1.31
C LYS A 438 41.63 0.10 0.13
N LYS A 439 41.34 1.23 0.75
CA LYS A 439 41.70 1.56 2.13
C LYS A 439 40.53 1.48 3.07
N ALA A 440 39.28 1.42 2.53
CA ALA A 440 38.06 1.39 3.33
C ALA A 440 37.92 0.05 4.08
N ASP A 441 37.49 0.12 5.32
CA ASP A 441 37.18 -1.07 6.10
C ASP A 441 35.90 -1.76 5.58
N VAL A 442 34.95 -0.96 5.03
CA VAL A 442 33.64 -1.40 4.48
C VAL A 442 33.32 -0.59 3.23
N VAL A 443 32.75 -1.25 2.23
CA VAL A 443 32.14 -0.61 1.05
C VAL A 443 30.63 -0.86 1.05
N ILE A 444 29.84 0.19 0.85
CA ILE A 444 28.38 0.15 0.75
C ILE A 444 27.99 0.58 -0.67
N ALA A 445 27.25 -0.25 -1.38
CA ALA A 445 26.74 0.04 -2.73
C ALA A 445 25.24 0.29 -2.71
N CYS A 446 24.80 1.48 -3.12
CA CYS A 446 23.41 1.88 -3.21
C CYS A 446 22.93 1.72 -4.65
N VAL A 447 22.14 0.67 -4.92
CA VAL A 447 21.73 0.26 -6.26
C VAL A 447 20.22 -0.03 -6.30
N GLY A 448 19.65 -0.18 -7.50
CA GLY A 448 18.24 -0.53 -7.65
C GLY A 448 17.49 0.36 -8.64
N TYR A 449 16.22 0.48 -8.42
CA TYR A 449 15.29 1.29 -9.21
C TYR A 449 14.95 2.60 -8.49
N SER A 450 14.41 3.55 -9.24
CA SER A 450 13.80 4.76 -8.70
C SER A 450 12.34 4.86 -9.16
N PRO A 451 11.50 5.69 -8.53
CA PRO A 451 10.11 5.91 -8.96
C PRO A 451 9.96 6.43 -10.39
N ALA A 452 11.04 6.96 -10.98
CA ALA A 452 11.06 7.39 -12.39
C ALA A 452 11.17 6.22 -13.38
N LEU A 453 11.55 5.02 -12.89
CA LEU A 453 11.72 3.82 -13.72
C LEU A 453 10.59 2.82 -13.58
N GLU A 454 9.86 2.87 -12.48
CA GLU A 454 8.70 2.01 -12.23
C GLU A 454 7.60 2.81 -11.53
N GLY A 455 6.35 2.59 -11.89
CA GLY A 455 5.21 3.29 -11.30
C GLY A 455 4.18 3.67 -12.33
N GLU A 456 3.22 4.51 -11.95
CA GLU A 456 2.20 4.99 -12.86
C GLU A 456 2.80 5.87 -13.95
N GLU A 457 2.67 5.43 -15.21
CA GLU A 457 3.16 6.12 -16.40
C GLU A 457 4.68 6.49 -16.35
N ALA A 458 5.46 5.83 -15.49
CA ALA A 458 6.90 6.02 -15.43
C ALA A 458 7.56 5.48 -16.71
N ASP A 459 8.37 6.27 -17.40
CA ASP A 459 8.99 5.86 -18.68
C ASP A 459 10.39 6.46 -18.91
N LEU A 460 11.17 6.67 -17.86
CA LEU A 460 12.53 7.18 -18.00
C LEU A 460 13.43 6.28 -18.86
N ALA A 461 13.13 5.00 -18.92
CA ALA A 461 13.88 4.00 -19.68
C ALA A 461 13.31 3.67 -21.06
N GLY A 462 12.16 4.26 -21.45
CA GLY A 462 11.49 3.97 -22.73
C GLY A 462 10.97 2.53 -22.87
N ASN A 463 10.67 1.86 -21.78
CA ASN A 463 10.56 0.41 -21.73
C ASN A 463 9.15 -0.15 -21.53
N GLY A 464 8.14 0.67 -21.37
CA GLY A 464 6.81 0.11 -21.16
C GLY A 464 5.91 0.84 -20.19
N ASN A 465 5.96 2.16 -20.17
CA ASN A 465 4.99 3.01 -19.48
C ASN A 465 4.77 2.61 -18.02
N GLY A 466 5.86 2.37 -17.29
CA GLY A 466 5.84 2.10 -15.86
C GLY A 466 6.00 0.65 -15.46
N ASP A 467 5.68 -0.32 -16.32
CA ASP A 467 5.89 -1.74 -16.03
C ASP A 467 7.36 -2.15 -16.24
N ARG A 468 7.82 -3.13 -15.48
CA ARG A 468 9.18 -3.64 -15.56
C ARG A 468 9.30 -4.73 -16.62
N VAL A 469 10.26 -4.57 -17.52
CA VAL A 469 10.56 -5.54 -18.58
C VAL A 469 11.76 -6.41 -18.25
N LYS A 470 12.59 -6.01 -17.27
CA LYS A 470 13.77 -6.76 -16.84
C LYS A 470 13.71 -7.08 -15.36
N PHE A 471 14.18 -8.27 -15.00
CA PHE A 471 14.27 -8.73 -13.63
C PHE A 471 15.56 -8.25 -12.94
N SER A 472 16.64 -8.04 -13.70
CA SER A 472 17.95 -7.57 -13.23
C SER A 472 17.90 -6.08 -12.82
N LEU A 473 18.98 -5.63 -12.18
CA LEU A 473 19.24 -4.21 -11.94
C LEU A 473 19.23 -3.41 -13.26
N PRO A 474 18.75 -2.16 -13.25
CA PRO A 474 18.74 -1.33 -14.45
C PRO A 474 20.15 -0.91 -14.88
N GLY A 475 20.29 -0.55 -16.16
CA GLY A 475 21.55 -0.09 -16.73
C GLY A 475 22.69 -1.10 -16.55
N ARG A 476 23.81 -0.64 -16.04
CA ARG A 476 25.02 -1.43 -15.79
C ARG A 476 25.37 -1.57 -14.30
N GLN A 477 24.40 -1.42 -13.43
CA GLN A 477 24.62 -1.47 -11.98
C GLN A 477 25.16 -2.83 -11.51
N LEU A 478 24.78 -3.94 -12.15
CA LEU A 478 25.32 -5.27 -11.83
C LEU A 478 26.82 -5.37 -12.18
N GLU A 479 27.25 -4.79 -13.29
CA GLU A 479 28.66 -4.71 -13.66
C GLU A 479 29.45 -3.84 -12.67
N TYR A 480 28.83 -2.76 -12.19
CA TYR A 480 29.37 -1.93 -11.14
C TYR A 480 29.63 -2.72 -9.85
N LEU A 481 28.68 -3.52 -9.39
CA LEU A 481 28.85 -4.38 -8.21
C LEU A 481 30.00 -5.38 -8.38
N LYS A 482 30.10 -6.03 -9.55
CA LYS A 482 31.21 -6.95 -9.88
C LYS A 482 32.57 -6.23 -9.85
N SER A 483 32.62 -5.01 -10.37
CA SER A 483 33.83 -4.17 -10.36
C SER A 483 34.18 -3.75 -8.92
N LEU A 484 33.22 -3.39 -8.09
CA LEU A 484 33.43 -3.09 -6.68
C LEU A 484 34.01 -4.31 -5.93
N ARG A 485 33.46 -5.51 -6.16
CA ARG A 485 33.96 -6.74 -5.54
C ARG A 485 35.45 -6.96 -5.90
N SER A 486 35.82 -6.76 -7.16
CA SER A 486 37.19 -6.85 -7.61
C SER A 486 38.13 -5.87 -6.88
N VAL A 487 37.64 -4.67 -6.55
CA VAL A 487 38.40 -3.66 -5.78
C VAL A 487 38.45 -4.00 -4.28
N CYS A 488 37.35 -4.46 -3.72
CA CYS A 488 37.20 -4.74 -2.28
C CYS A 488 38.01 -5.97 -1.85
N GLY A 489 38.20 -6.97 -2.73
CA GLY A 489 38.76 -8.27 -2.34
C GLY A 489 37.90 -8.93 -1.26
N ASP A 490 38.46 -9.31 -0.11
CA ASP A 490 37.76 -9.99 0.98
C ASP A 490 37.06 -9.04 1.98
N ARG A 491 37.18 -7.73 1.78
CA ARG A 491 36.52 -6.76 2.67
C ARG A 491 35.02 -6.74 2.48
N PRO A 492 34.27 -6.41 3.53
CA PRO A 492 32.80 -6.33 3.45
C PRO A 492 32.32 -5.40 2.34
N LEU A 493 31.52 -5.94 1.44
CA LEU A 493 30.77 -5.21 0.43
C LEU A 493 29.28 -5.46 0.67
N ILE A 494 28.53 -4.41 0.96
CA ILE A 494 27.12 -4.45 1.32
C ILE A 494 26.32 -3.77 0.23
N ALA A 495 25.27 -4.42 -0.28
CA ALA A 495 24.31 -3.80 -1.18
C ALA A 495 23.08 -3.29 -0.40
N VAL A 496 22.79 -2.00 -0.57
CA VAL A 496 21.48 -1.41 -0.21
C VAL A 496 20.70 -1.27 -1.50
N VAL A 497 19.62 -2.06 -1.60
CA VAL A 497 18.83 -2.20 -2.81
C VAL A 497 17.53 -1.42 -2.67
N PHE A 498 17.26 -0.53 -3.62
CA PHE A 498 16.04 0.25 -3.70
C PHE A 498 15.13 -0.27 -4.81
N GLY A 499 13.82 -0.15 -4.63
CA GLY A 499 12.80 -0.52 -5.60
C GLY A 499 11.52 -1.02 -4.94
N GLY A 500 10.42 -0.88 -5.63
CA GLY A 500 9.10 -1.28 -5.14
C GLY A 500 8.63 -2.64 -5.67
N SER A 501 9.38 -3.25 -6.59
CA SER A 501 9.06 -4.54 -7.21
C SER A 501 10.19 -5.53 -7.03
N PRO A 502 9.95 -6.85 -7.15
CA PRO A 502 10.98 -7.88 -7.07
C PRO A 502 12.15 -7.63 -8.04
N ILE A 503 13.37 -7.76 -7.55
CA ILE A 503 14.63 -7.63 -8.30
C ILE A 503 15.36 -8.96 -8.18
N ASN A 504 16.20 -9.32 -9.17
CA ASN A 504 17.07 -10.49 -9.10
C ASN A 504 18.14 -10.32 -8.03
N CYS A 505 17.78 -10.61 -6.79
CA CYS A 505 18.67 -10.47 -5.65
C CYS A 505 19.75 -11.56 -5.61
N ARG A 506 19.59 -12.68 -6.30
CA ARG A 506 20.62 -13.74 -6.42
C ARG A 506 21.84 -13.20 -7.17
N GLU A 507 21.65 -12.52 -8.30
CA GLU A 507 22.77 -11.92 -9.05
C GLU A 507 23.51 -10.86 -8.22
N ILE A 508 22.79 -10.09 -7.40
CA ILE A 508 23.39 -9.12 -6.49
C ILE A 508 24.20 -9.85 -5.41
N ALA A 509 23.59 -10.86 -4.77
CA ALA A 509 24.20 -11.63 -3.69
C ALA A 509 25.48 -12.37 -4.09
N GLU A 510 25.65 -12.73 -5.37
CA GLU A 510 26.91 -13.31 -5.88
C GLU A 510 28.10 -12.37 -5.76
N SER A 511 27.86 -11.06 -5.79
CA SER A 511 28.90 -10.04 -5.78
C SER A 511 29.16 -9.40 -4.41
N VAL A 512 28.23 -9.57 -3.43
CA VAL A 512 28.27 -8.86 -2.14
C VAL A 512 28.19 -9.82 -0.95
N ASP A 513 28.48 -9.33 0.26
CA ASP A 513 28.41 -10.11 1.48
C ASP A 513 27.08 -9.97 2.21
N ALA A 514 26.40 -8.82 2.04
CA ALA A 514 25.05 -8.61 2.59
C ALA A 514 24.18 -7.83 1.61
N VAL A 515 22.88 -8.14 1.64
CA VAL A 515 21.84 -7.50 0.83
C VAL A 515 20.72 -7.01 1.74
N LEU A 516 20.52 -5.69 1.75
CA LEU A 516 19.41 -5.01 2.42
C LEU A 516 18.44 -4.49 1.34
N LEU A 517 17.19 -4.90 1.38
CA LEU A 517 16.13 -4.31 0.55
C LEU A 517 15.47 -3.18 1.33
N ALA A 518 15.60 -1.96 0.81
CA ALA A 518 15.19 -0.73 1.50
C ALA A 518 13.93 -0.08 0.90
N TRP A 519 13.38 -0.59 -0.21
CA TRP A 519 12.16 -0.09 -0.87
C TRP A 519 12.33 1.36 -1.38
N TYR A 520 11.30 2.20 -1.13
CA TYR A 520 11.29 3.67 -1.15
C TYR A 520 10.99 4.11 0.28
N PRO A 521 12.03 4.35 1.11
CA PRO A 521 11.93 4.25 2.56
C PRO A 521 11.45 5.53 3.28
N GLY A 522 11.02 6.56 2.54
CA GLY A 522 10.56 7.80 3.15
C GLY A 522 11.67 8.73 3.65
N GLU A 523 11.28 9.83 4.29
CA GLU A 523 12.18 10.94 4.65
C GLU A 523 13.31 10.56 5.61
N GLU A 524 13.13 9.52 6.41
CA GLU A 524 14.12 9.03 7.39
C GLU A 524 14.87 7.77 6.91
N GLY A 525 14.69 7.40 5.63
CA GLY A 525 15.21 6.15 5.06
C GLY A 525 16.69 5.94 5.26
N GLY A 526 17.53 6.93 4.98
CA GLY A 526 18.99 6.82 5.16
C GLY A 526 19.40 6.62 6.60
N ARG A 527 18.72 7.27 7.57
CA ARG A 527 18.96 7.05 9.00
C ARG A 527 18.57 5.63 9.41
N ALA A 528 17.39 5.14 8.98
CA ALA A 528 16.95 3.79 9.26
C ALA A 528 17.94 2.74 8.71
N ILE A 529 18.38 2.90 7.47
CA ILE A 529 19.39 2.04 6.84
C ILE A 529 20.68 2.04 7.66
N ALA A 530 21.19 3.21 8.03
CA ALA A 530 22.41 3.32 8.81
C ALA A 530 22.28 2.65 10.19
N ARG A 531 21.15 2.85 10.89
CA ARG A 531 20.91 2.21 12.19
C ARG A 531 20.83 0.68 12.09
N VAL A 532 20.27 0.15 11.01
CA VAL A 532 20.33 -1.28 10.71
C VAL A 532 21.75 -1.72 10.45
N LEU A 533 22.51 -1.04 9.59
CA LEU A 533 23.88 -1.38 9.27
C LEU A 533 24.76 -1.48 10.52
N PHE A 534 24.63 -0.55 11.46
CA PHE A 534 25.40 -0.52 12.71
C PHE A 534 24.77 -1.29 13.88
N GLY A 535 23.64 -1.96 13.67
CA GLY A 535 22.98 -2.75 14.67
C GLY A 535 22.33 -1.96 15.81
N GLU A 536 22.09 -0.64 15.64
CA GLU A 536 21.26 0.13 16.55
C GLU A 536 19.78 -0.26 16.42
N CYS A 537 19.39 -0.74 15.23
CA CYS A 537 18.13 -1.39 14.95
C CYS A 537 18.39 -2.82 14.45
N ASN A 538 17.67 -3.79 14.96
CA ASN A 538 17.70 -5.18 14.48
C ASN A 538 16.73 -5.31 13.30
N PRO A 539 17.16 -5.71 12.09
CA PRO A 539 16.27 -5.88 10.95
C PRO A 539 15.19 -6.91 11.27
N SER A 540 13.97 -6.62 10.89
CA SER A 540 12.80 -7.44 11.20
C SER A 540 11.71 -7.36 10.14
N GLY A 541 11.97 -6.71 9.02
CA GLY A 541 11.07 -6.70 7.87
C GLY A 541 11.04 -8.06 7.17
N CYS A 542 9.86 -8.41 6.62
CA CYS A 542 9.66 -9.62 5.83
C CYS A 542 9.06 -9.28 4.47
N LEU A 543 9.40 -10.02 3.42
CA LEU A 543 8.92 -9.77 2.06
C LEU A 543 7.40 -9.87 1.97
N PRO A 544 6.70 -8.84 1.47
CA PRO A 544 5.25 -8.89 1.23
C PRO A 544 4.91 -9.47 -0.16
N PHE A 545 5.90 -10.01 -0.85
CA PHE A 545 5.79 -10.68 -2.13
C PHE A 545 6.87 -11.76 -2.30
N THR A 546 6.66 -12.64 -3.23
CA THR A 546 7.64 -13.64 -3.68
C THR A 546 8.62 -13.01 -4.65
N ILE A 547 9.94 -13.20 -4.47
CA ILE A 547 10.95 -12.93 -5.49
C ILE A 547 11.11 -14.21 -6.33
N PRO A 548 10.59 -14.26 -7.58
CA PRO A 548 10.61 -15.46 -8.40
C PRO A 548 12.05 -15.85 -8.79
N ASP A 549 12.22 -17.06 -9.31
CA ASP A 549 13.52 -17.51 -9.82
C ASP A 549 13.94 -16.71 -11.06
N SER A 550 13.02 -16.49 -11.99
CA SER A 550 13.18 -15.60 -13.15
C SER A 550 11.82 -15.08 -13.62
N TYR A 551 11.81 -14.08 -14.54
CA TYR A 551 10.58 -13.66 -15.21
C TYR A 551 10.11 -14.63 -16.29
N GLU A 552 10.98 -15.52 -16.77
CA GLU A 552 10.67 -16.49 -17.82
C GLU A 552 9.72 -17.60 -17.35
N VAL A 553 9.71 -17.88 -16.03
CA VAL A 553 8.78 -18.87 -15.44
C VAL A 553 7.40 -18.29 -15.18
N LEU A 554 7.21 -16.98 -15.37
CA LEU A 554 5.93 -16.32 -15.10
C LEU A 554 5.01 -16.40 -16.31
N PRO A 555 3.70 -16.60 -16.13
CA PRO A 555 2.71 -16.45 -17.19
C PRO A 555 2.72 -15.04 -17.80
N ASP A 556 2.07 -14.86 -18.97
CA ASP A 556 1.90 -13.53 -19.58
C ASP A 556 1.24 -12.58 -18.57
N ILE A 557 1.74 -11.37 -18.42
CA ILE A 557 1.19 -10.37 -17.50
C ILE A 557 -0.29 -10.07 -17.77
N ARG A 558 -0.76 -10.27 -19.00
CA ARG A 558 -2.16 -10.08 -19.42
C ARG A 558 -3.07 -11.24 -19.02
N ASP A 559 -2.50 -12.40 -18.69
CA ASP A 559 -3.26 -13.53 -18.19
C ASP A 559 -3.58 -13.31 -16.70
N TYR A 560 -4.86 -13.19 -16.37
CA TYR A 560 -5.34 -12.94 -15.02
C TYR A 560 -5.69 -14.21 -14.24
N SER A 561 -5.45 -15.39 -14.82
CA SER A 561 -5.49 -16.64 -14.07
C SER A 561 -4.37 -16.70 -13.03
N LEU A 562 -4.60 -17.41 -11.93
CA LEU A 562 -3.68 -17.42 -10.78
C LEU A 562 -2.64 -18.56 -10.80
N PRO A 563 -2.81 -19.69 -11.49
CA PRO A 563 -1.81 -20.76 -11.50
C PRO A 563 -0.41 -20.24 -11.88
N GLY A 564 0.60 -20.65 -11.11
CA GLY A 564 2.00 -20.23 -11.32
C GLY A 564 2.34 -18.83 -10.82
N ARG A 565 1.41 -18.14 -10.15
CA ARG A 565 1.62 -16.80 -9.59
C ARG A 565 1.62 -16.84 -8.08
N THR A 566 2.32 -15.89 -7.48
CA THR A 566 2.41 -15.67 -6.04
C THR A 566 2.71 -16.94 -5.24
N TYR A 567 3.00 -16.81 -3.97
CA TYR A 567 3.23 -17.98 -3.10
C TYR A 567 1.99 -18.87 -2.95
N LEU A 568 0.80 -18.30 -3.18
CA LEU A 568 -0.47 -19.02 -3.02
C LEU A 568 -0.64 -20.13 -4.05
N TYR A 569 -0.20 -19.91 -5.30
CA TYR A 569 -0.49 -20.80 -6.43
C TYR A 569 0.75 -21.32 -7.16
N ASN A 570 1.95 -20.81 -6.79
CA ASN A 570 3.20 -21.22 -7.38
C ASN A 570 3.83 -22.38 -6.60
N LYS A 571 4.22 -23.43 -7.31
CA LYS A 571 4.92 -24.61 -6.75
C LYS A 571 6.43 -24.58 -7.03
N HIS A 572 6.91 -23.62 -7.81
CA HIS A 572 8.35 -23.46 -8.06
C HIS A 572 9.04 -22.85 -6.84
N ILE A 573 10.28 -23.27 -6.61
CA ILE A 573 11.10 -22.70 -5.53
C ILE A 573 11.53 -21.29 -5.97
N PRO A 574 11.16 -20.23 -5.24
CA PRO A 574 11.56 -18.87 -5.56
C PRO A 574 13.00 -18.59 -5.10
N GLN A 575 13.57 -17.45 -5.51
CA GLN A 575 14.81 -16.94 -4.90
C GLN A 575 14.60 -16.65 -3.41
N TYR A 576 13.54 -15.89 -3.10
CA TYR A 576 13.10 -15.59 -1.74
C TYR A 576 11.57 -15.68 -1.67
N PRO A 577 11.01 -16.44 -0.73
CA PRO A 577 9.57 -16.60 -0.61
C PRO A 577 8.91 -15.40 0.07
N PHE A 578 7.61 -15.21 -0.14
CA PHE A 578 6.78 -14.33 0.66
C PHE A 578 6.98 -14.61 2.17
N GLY A 579 7.03 -13.57 3.00
CA GLY A 579 7.23 -13.67 4.44
C GLY A 579 8.68 -13.93 4.87
N TYR A 580 9.66 -13.94 3.95
CA TYR A 580 11.08 -14.13 4.24
C TYR A 580 11.76 -12.82 4.69
N GLY A 581 12.63 -12.90 5.68
CA GLY A 581 13.54 -11.86 6.13
C GLY A 581 14.47 -12.41 7.19
N LEU A 582 15.72 -11.96 7.20
CA LEU A 582 16.72 -12.31 8.21
C LEU A 582 16.73 -11.27 9.34
N SER A 583 17.18 -11.69 10.51
CA SER A 583 17.40 -10.87 11.69
C SER A 583 18.83 -11.11 12.23
N TYR A 584 19.32 -10.16 13.03
CA TYR A 584 20.55 -10.38 13.83
C TYR A 584 20.28 -11.26 15.06
N SER A 585 19.00 -11.56 15.33
CA SER A 585 18.56 -12.48 16.36
C SER A 585 18.00 -13.76 15.73
N SER A 586 18.03 -14.86 16.46
CA SER A 586 17.40 -16.12 16.10
C SER A 586 16.23 -16.42 17.03
N PHE A 587 15.17 -16.97 16.46
CA PHE A 587 13.94 -17.28 17.20
C PHE A 587 13.58 -18.75 17.04
N SER A 588 13.08 -19.35 18.14
CA SER A 588 12.58 -20.73 18.14
C SER A 588 11.11 -20.78 18.52
N TYR A 589 10.45 -21.82 18.00
CA TYR A 589 9.03 -22.05 18.14
C TYR A 589 8.76 -23.39 18.81
N SER A 590 7.89 -23.41 19.83
CA SER A 590 7.59 -24.61 20.60
C SER A 590 6.17 -24.55 21.18
N ASP A 591 5.75 -25.64 21.81
CA ASP A 591 4.52 -25.71 22.61
C ASP A 591 3.28 -25.20 21.87
N GLY A 592 3.11 -25.67 20.61
CA GLY A 592 1.94 -25.36 19.78
C GLY A 592 0.67 -25.98 20.37
N LYS A 593 -0.43 -25.23 20.38
CA LYS A 593 -1.74 -25.66 20.90
C LYS A 593 -2.86 -25.27 19.94
N VAL A 594 -3.87 -26.14 19.92
CA VAL A 594 -5.15 -25.91 19.22
C VAL A 594 -6.27 -26.06 20.24
N ALA A 595 -7.15 -25.06 20.34
CA ALA A 595 -8.35 -25.07 21.18
C ALA A 595 -9.51 -24.49 20.37
N GLY A 596 -10.24 -25.35 19.68
CA GLY A 596 -11.22 -24.91 18.70
C GLY A 596 -10.56 -24.13 17.57
N ARG A 597 -11.01 -22.90 17.34
CA ARG A 597 -10.42 -21.97 16.36
C ARG A 597 -9.24 -21.17 16.89
N GLU A 598 -8.99 -21.21 18.19
CA GLU A 598 -7.81 -20.57 18.76
C GLU A 598 -6.59 -21.47 18.60
N VAL A 599 -5.52 -20.92 18.01
CA VAL A 599 -4.23 -21.60 17.88
C VAL A 599 -3.15 -20.73 18.51
N SER A 600 -2.16 -21.36 19.14
CA SER A 600 -1.10 -20.61 19.79
C SER A 600 0.23 -21.35 19.75
N VAL A 601 1.33 -20.59 19.84
CA VAL A 601 2.69 -21.08 19.86
C VAL A 601 3.52 -20.29 20.88
N ARG A 602 4.52 -20.89 21.48
CA ARG A 602 5.55 -20.19 22.25
C ARG A 602 6.69 -19.82 21.32
N VAL A 603 7.03 -18.52 21.33
CA VAL A 603 8.17 -17.95 20.59
C VAL A 603 9.23 -17.53 21.59
N ARG A 604 10.49 -17.82 21.33
CA ARG A 604 11.62 -17.45 22.17
C ARG A 604 12.71 -16.80 21.32
N ASN A 605 13.31 -15.75 21.83
CA ASN A 605 14.54 -15.17 21.31
C ASN A 605 15.73 -15.94 21.91
N ASP A 606 16.44 -16.70 21.08
CA ASP A 606 17.58 -17.53 21.51
C ASP A 606 18.91 -16.77 21.49
N SER A 607 18.88 -15.49 21.13
CA SER A 607 20.07 -14.65 20.99
C SER A 607 20.37 -13.81 22.22
N THR A 608 21.55 -13.19 22.24
CA THR A 608 21.97 -12.24 23.27
C THR A 608 21.54 -10.79 22.98
N ARG A 609 20.83 -10.57 21.88
CA ARG A 609 20.33 -9.27 21.39
C ARG A 609 18.80 -9.30 21.38
N ALA A 610 18.18 -8.20 21.81
CA ALA A 610 16.74 -7.99 21.61
C ALA A 610 16.39 -7.93 20.12
N GLY A 611 15.20 -8.37 19.76
CA GLY A 611 14.73 -8.33 18.38
C GLY A 611 13.22 -8.47 18.29
N ASP A 612 12.69 -8.02 17.15
CA ASP A 612 11.31 -8.26 16.78
C ASP A 612 11.21 -9.51 15.91
N GLU A 613 10.16 -10.29 16.17
CA GLU A 613 9.78 -11.44 15.34
C GLU A 613 8.37 -11.27 14.79
N ILE A 614 8.19 -11.62 13.52
CA ILE A 614 6.88 -11.64 12.88
C ILE A 614 6.38 -13.08 12.86
N VAL A 615 5.53 -13.42 13.83
CA VAL A 615 4.87 -14.72 13.89
C VAL A 615 3.76 -14.75 12.85
N GLN A 616 3.84 -15.69 11.92
CA GLN A 616 2.93 -15.84 10.80
C GLN A 616 2.14 -17.14 10.97
N LEU A 617 0.82 -17.07 10.75
CA LEU A 617 -0.09 -18.21 10.78
C LEU A 617 -0.48 -18.56 9.35
N TYR A 618 -0.19 -19.77 8.92
CA TYR A 618 -0.60 -20.31 7.63
C TYR A 618 -1.58 -21.45 7.76
N VAL A 619 -2.52 -21.52 6.82
CA VAL A 619 -3.48 -22.61 6.68
C VAL A 619 -3.22 -23.35 5.36
N ARG A 620 -3.19 -24.67 5.42
CA ARG A 620 -3.21 -25.57 4.27
C ARG A 620 -4.45 -26.44 4.34
N SER A 621 -5.25 -26.43 3.29
CA SER A 621 -6.42 -27.32 3.18
C SER A 621 -6.00 -28.80 3.06
N PRO A 622 -6.87 -29.75 3.43
CA PRO A 622 -6.64 -31.19 3.20
C PRO A 622 -6.39 -31.47 1.71
N SER A 623 -5.54 -32.45 1.41
CA SER A 623 -5.12 -32.77 0.02
C SER A 623 -6.26 -33.18 -0.91
N GLY A 624 -7.39 -33.68 -0.38
CA GLY A 624 -8.58 -34.06 -1.17
C GLY A 624 -9.59 -32.93 -1.38
N ALA A 625 -9.39 -31.76 -0.77
CA ALA A 625 -10.39 -30.68 -0.77
C ALA A 625 -10.54 -29.91 -2.09
N GLY A 626 -9.65 -30.12 -3.08
CA GLY A 626 -9.68 -29.37 -4.34
C GLY A 626 -9.25 -27.91 -4.25
N ASP A 627 -8.59 -27.50 -3.13
CA ASP A 627 -7.99 -26.18 -2.99
C ASP A 627 -6.77 -26.05 -3.91
N ARG A 628 -6.74 -25.01 -4.75
CA ARG A 628 -5.62 -24.75 -5.65
C ARG A 628 -4.44 -24.07 -4.92
N ARG A 629 -4.69 -23.46 -3.76
CA ARG A 629 -3.68 -22.77 -3.00
C ARG A 629 -2.76 -23.75 -2.28
N VAL A 630 -1.46 -23.50 -2.38
CA VAL A 630 -0.43 -24.28 -1.67
C VAL A 630 -0.57 -24.13 -0.15
N CYS A 631 -0.68 -22.88 0.28
CA CYS A 631 -1.04 -22.47 1.64
C CYS A 631 -1.50 -21.01 1.58
N ARG A 632 -2.08 -20.49 2.66
CA ARG A 632 -2.52 -19.09 2.74
C ARG A 632 -2.24 -18.51 4.11
N LEU A 633 -1.81 -17.25 4.17
CA LEU A 633 -1.69 -16.48 5.39
C LEU A 633 -3.08 -16.28 6.00
N ALA A 634 -3.21 -16.52 7.30
CA ALA A 634 -4.46 -16.41 8.05
C ALA A 634 -4.31 -15.57 9.33
N GLY A 635 -3.10 -15.14 9.63
CA GLY A 635 -2.79 -14.29 10.77
C GLY A 635 -1.31 -13.90 10.79
N PHE A 636 -1.01 -12.76 11.35
CA PHE A 636 0.35 -12.33 11.65
C PHE A 636 0.37 -11.48 12.92
N ARG A 637 1.49 -11.52 13.62
CA ARG A 637 1.71 -10.69 14.82
C ARG A 637 3.20 -10.41 14.99
N ARG A 638 3.54 -9.13 15.06
CA ARG A 638 4.87 -8.69 15.46
C ARG A 638 4.98 -8.75 16.99
N VAL A 639 6.06 -9.31 17.51
CA VAL A 639 6.40 -9.36 18.94
C VAL A 639 7.83 -8.91 19.15
N SER A 640 8.06 -8.07 20.14
CA SER A 640 9.40 -7.61 20.56
C SER A 640 9.84 -8.45 21.76
N LEU A 641 11.00 -9.08 21.66
CA LEU A 641 11.54 -9.97 22.68
C LEU A 641 12.96 -9.53 23.07
N ALA A 642 13.17 -9.36 24.38
CA ALA A 642 14.51 -9.19 24.92
C ALA A 642 15.36 -10.46 24.71
N ALA A 643 16.67 -10.37 24.93
CA ALA A 643 17.57 -11.51 24.86
C ALA A 643 17.11 -12.64 25.81
N GLY A 644 16.91 -13.84 25.28
CA GLY A 644 16.46 -15.02 26.02
C GLY A 644 14.99 -15.03 26.44
N GLU A 645 14.23 -13.96 26.14
CA GLU A 645 12.80 -13.85 26.47
C GLU A 645 11.94 -14.78 25.60
N SER A 646 10.81 -15.20 26.16
CA SER A 646 9.80 -15.96 25.43
C SER A 646 8.39 -15.45 25.72
N THR A 647 7.52 -15.50 24.73
CA THR A 647 6.11 -15.15 24.87
C THR A 647 5.23 -16.20 24.18
N ARG A 648 3.94 -16.23 24.54
CA ARG A 648 2.93 -17.02 23.83
C ARG A 648 2.14 -16.11 22.90
N VAL A 649 2.08 -16.49 21.65
CA VAL A 649 1.30 -15.80 20.62
C VAL A 649 0.11 -16.66 20.25
N SER A 650 -1.09 -16.05 20.32
CA SER A 650 -2.36 -16.71 19.95
C SER A 650 -3.00 -16.01 18.77
N PHE A 651 -3.69 -16.81 17.96
CA PHE A 651 -4.51 -16.34 16.83
C PHE A 651 -5.87 -17.02 16.88
N MET A 652 -6.90 -16.28 16.49
CA MET A 652 -8.21 -16.83 16.15
C MET A 652 -8.26 -17.02 14.63
N ILE A 653 -8.44 -18.24 14.16
CA ILE A 653 -8.53 -18.55 12.74
C ILE A 653 -9.88 -18.05 12.22
N PRO A 654 -9.92 -17.10 11.27
CA PRO A 654 -11.18 -16.64 10.68
C PRO A 654 -11.79 -17.72 9.79
N ASP A 655 -13.11 -17.74 9.67
CA ASP A 655 -13.83 -18.71 8.82
C ASP A 655 -13.36 -18.65 7.37
N ASP A 656 -13.16 -17.44 6.86
CA ASP A 656 -12.68 -17.21 5.49
C ASP A 656 -11.34 -17.90 5.18
N ALA A 657 -10.48 -18.06 6.20
CA ALA A 657 -9.21 -18.74 6.04
C ALA A 657 -9.36 -20.26 5.85
N LEU A 658 -10.52 -20.84 6.11
CA LEU A 658 -10.82 -22.25 5.93
C LEU A 658 -11.67 -22.55 4.68
N LEU A 659 -12.24 -21.53 4.05
CA LEU A 659 -13.07 -21.70 2.86
C LEU A 659 -12.25 -22.21 1.67
N VAL A 660 -12.79 -23.21 1.01
CA VAL A 660 -12.35 -23.70 -0.30
C VAL A 660 -13.44 -23.34 -1.31
N PHE A 661 -13.07 -22.70 -2.40
CA PHE A 661 -13.99 -22.30 -3.45
C PHE A 661 -14.00 -23.33 -4.60
N ARG A 662 -15.18 -23.58 -5.15
CA ARG A 662 -15.39 -24.37 -6.37
C ARG A 662 -15.35 -23.48 -7.59
N GLU A 663 -15.28 -24.10 -8.76
CA GLU A 663 -15.23 -23.38 -10.05
C GLU A 663 -16.48 -22.50 -10.30
N ASP A 664 -17.63 -22.86 -9.72
CA ASP A 664 -18.88 -22.08 -9.77
C ASP A 664 -18.95 -20.91 -8.77
N GLY A 665 -17.87 -20.70 -7.99
CA GLY A 665 -17.78 -19.65 -6.97
C GLY A 665 -18.43 -19.99 -5.62
N THR A 666 -19.08 -21.14 -5.48
CA THR A 666 -19.56 -21.61 -4.19
C THR A 666 -18.38 -22.02 -3.28
N SER A 667 -18.58 -21.93 -1.98
CA SER A 667 -17.52 -22.27 -1.00
C SER A 667 -18.01 -23.26 0.05
N PHE A 668 -17.06 -23.95 0.66
CA PHE A 668 -17.30 -24.87 1.77
C PHE A 668 -16.08 -24.95 2.67
N ILE A 669 -16.25 -25.39 3.91
CA ILE A 669 -15.16 -25.76 4.82
C ILE A 669 -14.99 -27.29 4.72
N PRO A 670 -13.77 -27.80 4.39
CA PRO A 670 -13.52 -29.23 4.33
C PRO A 670 -13.81 -29.91 5.67
N GLN A 671 -14.36 -31.13 5.64
CA GLN A 671 -14.62 -31.92 6.85
C GLN A 671 -13.36 -32.62 7.38
N GLU A 672 -12.36 -32.78 6.56
CA GLU A 672 -11.06 -33.32 6.96
C GLU A 672 -10.21 -32.24 7.64
N PRO A 673 -9.27 -32.64 8.54
CA PRO A 673 -8.41 -31.69 9.24
C PRO A 673 -7.54 -30.85 8.30
N SER A 674 -7.55 -29.53 8.48
CA SER A 674 -6.58 -28.62 7.87
C SER A 674 -5.26 -28.64 8.61
N ILE A 675 -4.16 -28.35 7.94
CA ILE A 675 -2.84 -28.19 8.58
C ILE A 675 -2.62 -26.71 8.85
N ILE A 676 -2.28 -26.40 10.09
CA ILE A 676 -1.92 -25.08 10.56
C ILE A 676 -0.41 -25.03 10.76
N PHE A 677 0.24 -23.98 10.29
CA PHE A 677 1.64 -23.71 10.55
C PHE A 677 1.79 -22.34 11.24
N LEU A 678 2.54 -22.33 12.34
CA LEU A 678 2.90 -21.12 13.11
C LEU A 678 4.42 -20.98 13.10
N GLY A 679 4.95 -19.95 12.48
CA GLY A 679 6.41 -19.77 12.33
C GLY A 679 6.80 -18.37 11.88
N GLY A 680 8.10 -18.15 11.64
CA GLY A 680 8.67 -16.89 11.16
C GLY A 680 8.57 -16.68 9.65
N GLY A 681 7.82 -17.50 8.93
CA GLY A 681 7.65 -17.43 7.48
C GLY A 681 6.83 -18.60 6.97
N GLN A 682 6.91 -18.92 5.68
CA GLN A 682 6.14 -20.00 5.07
C GLN A 682 6.52 -21.41 5.57
N PRO A 683 5.54 -22.36 5.56
CA PRO A 683 5.82 -23.77 5.87
C PRO A 683 6.87 -24.36 4.91
N GLY A 684 7.88 -25.05 5.46
CA GLY A 684 8.96 -25.68 4.72
C GLY A 684 10.13 -24.75 4.38
N VAL A 685 10.02 -23.45 4.70
CA VAL A 685 11.10 -22.47 4.49
C VAL A 685 11.59 -21.92 5.83
N ALA A 686 10.70 -21.58 6.74
CA ALA A 686 11.04 -21.02 8.05
C ALA A 686 10.85 -22.05 9.17
N SER A 687 11.50 -21.79 10.31
CA SER A 687 11.26 -22.55 11.54
C SER A 687 9.84 -22.27 12.08
N GLY A 688 9.19 -23.29 12.61
CA GLY A 688 7.84 -23.19 13.14
C GLY A 688 7.26 -24.52 13.59
N VAL A 689 5.99 -24.47 13.98
CA VAL A 689 5.24 -25.64 14.49
C VAL A 689 4.04 -25.91 13.58
N SER A 690 3.93 -27.17 13.13
CA SER A 690 2.77 -27.64 12.38
C SER A 690 1.78 -28.34 13.32
N LEU A 691 0.50 -28.03 13.18
CA LEU A 691 -0.59 -28.57 13.99
C LEU A 691 -1.74 -29.02 13.07
N ALA A 692 -2.45 -30.07 13.45
CA ALA A 692 -3.70 -30.42 12.82
C ALA A 692 -4.85 -29.62 13.44
N LEU A 693 -5.63 -28.94 12.62
CA LEU A 693 -6.87 -28.31 13.04
C LEU A 693 -8.00 -29.31 12.76
N PRO A 694 -8.59 -29.93 13.78
CA PRO A 694 -9.70 -30.86 13.58
C PRO A 694 -10.91 -30.13 13.00
N TRP A 695 -11.73 -30.86 12.27
CA TRP A 695 -13.02 -30.35 11.81
C TRP A 695 -13.91 -30.08 13.03
N GLN A 696 -14.65 -28.97 13.01
CA GLN A 696 -15.61 -28.59 14.07
C GLN A 696 -17.01 -28.52 13.53
#